data_6f0fdfbe3892052a25881745d834f21a
#
_entry.id   6f0fdfbe3892052a25881745d834f21a
#
_cell.length_a   1.000
_cell.length_b   1.000
_cell.length_c   1.000
_cell.angle_alpha   90.00
_cell.angle_beta   90.00
_cell.angle_gamma   90.00
#
_symmetry.space_group_name_H-M   'P 1'
#
loop_
_entity.id
_entity.type
_entity.pdbx_description
1 polymer ?
#
loop_
_entity_poly.entity_id
_entity_poly.type
_entity_poly.pdbx_seq_one_letter_code
_entity_poly.pdbx_strand_id
1 'polypeptide(L)'
;MAHLMRNAMKKNVLALLALGALLFTGCNAIGDKDTIIGRVNGESIYQEDIDLMVRLRGESSKSESMRNAVASLFSRNAIFSAAIERYPEFKEEIKNRSKTIDNYLLTFAFQRFYAMDRLMFSDSELRAYFDAHRSLFADTAEYMLVRNVVAEKLFLERNADSLAAFIERSKTDGTLDTSSEYLKNTFIRNYREMLANTMGDSLLKAFNLVLVPIVPPTPEEYYEKHKDWFVTEPGFEVYHVEMADSLALAALFYTDSMDLDEFKKIARDNSINKETAANDGYVGKVLEKHVLPYGIGEMGPMFEQFKDKPVGTVSAPIRTFMGETFHVFYLASVVPSHQKSFEQARAAIKNELEHGINYELDSTYVLATMNGEPVILESDILDVYKANPTMPRNRMYHDRITNSLLQNIAFAQESRKRKVDHSWEYRALVRENGLSYVCDAFENKIKFIVNYPDDTLKAVYDKIGNPAHPNMSFESSRANLSNWLDMPRNLLKRKYYYSLEDYLPDDYETSINRLFSEMEISYRDARWDRVVTEAWGKAKVSLYTDSIFLLPQENSLDSAIAALDSFYREQKLDKVLVGWQGLRDRYPENDTIMKKSTYEIAHVLSEMNDYDHSQREYRSFYSVWPDDPNAEKAMFSRGFILTENMHKDSLALDVLNEFKQKFPKSELVESADWLIENIRSGGQLANDLMKKIEAEE
;
A
#
# COMPACT_ATOMS: atom_id res chain seq x y z
N MET A 1 -8.94 11.45 -3.06
CA MET A 1 -8.32 11.79 -1.77
C MET A 1 -8.86 10.95 -0.61
N ALA A 2 -10.17 10.88 -0.36
CA ALA A 2 -10.75 10.05 0.72
C ALA A 2 -10.51 8.53 0.54
N HIS A 3 -10.42 8.01 -0.67
CA HIS A 3 -10.20 6.59 -0.96
C HIS A 3 -8.71 6.19 -0.80
N LEU A 4 -7.78 7.09 -1.11
CA LEU A 4 -6.34 6.94 -0.83
C LEU A 4 -6.05 7.05 0.68
N MET A 5 -6.76 7.94 1.38
CA MET A 5 -6.69 8.00 2.84
C MET A 5 -7.29 6.77 3.51
N ARG A 6 -8.39 6.19 2.98
CA ARG A 6 -8.97 4.94 3.49
C ARG A 6 -8.06 3.73 3.28
N ASN A 7 -7.37 3.64 2.15
CA ASN A 7 -6.43 2.52 1.90
C ASN A 7 -5.13 2.68 2.66
N ALA A 8 -4.63 3.91 2.85
CA ALA A 8 -3.51 4.20 3.74
C ALA A 8 -3.89 4.00 5.22
N MET A 9 -5.10 4.40 5.64
CA MET A 9 -5.61 4.09 6.99
C MET A 9 -5.86 2.60 7.19
N LYS A 10 -6.38 1.86 6.21
CA LYS A 10 -6.52 0.38 6.30
C LYS A 10 -5.17 -0.32 6.35
N LYS A 11 -4.18 0.10 5.57
CA LYS A 11 -2.80 -0.42 5.66
C LYS A 11 -2.11 -0.01 6.97
N ASN A 12 -2.31 1.22 7.43
CA ASN A 12 -1.68 1.72 8.65
C ASN A 12 -2.42 1.28 9.92
N VAL A 13 -3.73 1.03 9.89
CA VAL A 13 -4.47 0.40 10.99
C VAL A 13 -4.09 -1.07 11.10
N LEU A 14 -3.84 -1.78 10.00
CA LEU A 14 -3.23 -3.12 10.02
C LEU A 14 -1.76 -3.07 10.50
N ALA A 15 -0.98 -2.06 10.14
CA ALA A 15 0.39 -1.86 10.62
C ALA A 15 0.47 -1.41 12.10
N LEU A 16 -0.55 -0.72 12.62
CA LEU A 16 -0.69 -0.39 14.04
C LEU A 16 -1.23 -1.54 14.90
N LEU A 17 -1.78 -2.58 14.27
CA LEU A 17 -2.30 -3.76 14.96
C LEU A 17 -1.23 -4.79 15.36
N ALA A 18 0.04 -4.49 15.32
CA ALA A 18 1.12 -5.47 15.43
C ALA A 18 2.04 -5.36 16.66
N LEU A 19 1.61 -5.46 17.92
CA LEU A 19 2.58 -5.54 19.03
C LEU A 19 2.06 -5.96 20.40
N GLY A 20 2.40 -7.12 20.86
CA GLY A 20 2.15 -7.45 22.27
C GLY A 20 2.27 -8.89 22.75
N ALA A 21 2.92 -9.79 22.01
CA ALA A 21 2.88 -11.22 22.34
C ALA A 21 4.01 -11.77 23.23
N LEU A 22 4.88 -10.94 23.83
CA LEU A 22 6.10 -11.46 24.49
C LEU A 22 6.21 -11.17 26.01
N LEU A 23 5.14 -10.80 26.72
CA LEU A 23 5.25 -10.49 28.16
C LEU A 23 4.45 -11.41 29.08
N PHE A 24 3.98 -12.57 28.65
CA PHE A 24 3.27 -13.48 29.55
C PHE A 24 3.92 -14.86 29.69
N THR A 25 5.18 -14.88 30.13
CA THR A 25 5.66 -16.01 30.93
C THR A 25 5.54 -15.60 32.41
N GLY A 26 4.39 -15.85 33.00
CA GLY A 26 4.26 -15.71 34.44
C GLY A 26 3.05 -14.93 34.93
N CYS A 27 1.84 -15.42 34.68
CA CYS A 27 0.72 -15.22 35.59
C CYS A 27 -0.23 -16.41 35.50
N ASN A 28 -0.06 -17.36 36.39
CA ASN A 28 -1.09 -18.32 36.77
C ASN A 28 -2.16 -17.56 37.53
N ALA A 29 -3.30 -17.26 36.91
CA ALA A 29 -4.51 -16.87 37.65
C ALA A 29 -5.75 -17.09 36.79
N ILE A 30 -6.48 -18.16 37.08
CA ILE A 30 -7.94 -18.25 37.18
C ILE A 30 -8.72 -17.57 36.02
N GLY A 31 -9.03 -18.33 35.01
CA GLY A 31 -9.96 -18.01 33.94
C GLY A 31 -9.77 -19.04 32.84
N ASP A 32 -10.84 -19.48 32.22
CA ASP A 32 -10.90 -20.56 31.23
C ASP A 32 -9.56 -20.80 30.51
N LYS A 33 -9.08 -22.05 30.59
CA LYS A 33 -7.83 -22.45 29.98
C LYS A 33 -7.95 -22.14 28.49
N ASP A 34 -7.17 -21.17 28.01
CA ASP A 34 -7.02 -20.86 26.59
C ASP A 34 -6.78 -22.20 25.85
N THR A 35 -7.71 -22.60 25.02
CA THR A 35 -7.60 -23.88 24.28
C THR A 35 -6.50 -23.72 23.26
N ILE A 36 -5.38 -24.39 23.49
CA ILE A 36 -4.28 -24.44 22.52
C ILE A 36 -4.67 -25.41 21.41
N ILE A 37 -4.77 -24.92 20.20
CA ILE A 37 -5.12 -25.70 19.00
C ILE A 37 -3.90 -26.25 18.29
N GLY A 38 -2.72 -25.69 18.54
CA GLY A 38 -1.48 -26.14 17.94
C GLY A 38 -0.27 -25.30 18.38
N ARG A 39 0.88 -25.66 17.83
CA ARG A 39 2.13 -24.93 18.05
C ARG A 39 2.95 -24.86 16.76
N VAL A 40 3.67 -23.74 16.60
CA VAL A 40 4.68 -23.57 15.57
C VAL A 40 5.97 -23.15 16.24
N ASN A 41 7.04 -23.94 16.06
CA ASN A 41 8.34 -23.74 16.71
C ASN A 41 8.27 -23.56 18.24
N GLY A 42 7.29 -24.20 18.89
CA GLY A 42 7.06 -24.13 20.32
C GLY A 42 6.09 -23.02 20.77
N GLU A 43 5.83 -22.00 19.93
CA GLU A 43 4.85 -20.95 20.20
C GLU A 43 3.42 -21.49 20.05
N SER A 44 2.58 -21.19 21.04
CA SER A 44 1.20 -21.69 21.10
C SER A 44 0.26 -20.84 20.23
N ILE A 45 -0.62 -21.50 19.51
CA ILE A 45 -1.74 -20.91 18.79
C ILE A 45 -3.01 -21.29 19.51
N TYR A 46 -3.87 -20.32 19.79
CA TYR A 46 -5.06 -20.47 20.60
C TYR A 46 -6.31 -20.42 19.74
N GLN A 47 -7.39 -21.07 20.20
CA GLN A 47 -8.71 -21.00 19.57
C GLN A 47 -9.19 -19.52 19.47
N GLU A 48 -8.92 -18.73 20.50
CA GLU A 48 -9.24 -17.30 20.53
C GLU A 48 -8.65 -16.52 19.35
N ASP A 49 -7.47 -16.89 18.88
CA ASP A 49 -6.81 -16.21 17.76
C ASP A 49 -7.57 -16.43 16.46
N ILE A 50 -8.10 -17.64 16.27
CA ILE A 50 -8.96 -17.96 15.13
C ILE A 50 -10.30 -17.22 15.23
N ASP A 51 -10.92 -17.26 16.40
CA ASP A 51 -12.20 -16.62 16.64
C ASP A 51 -12.12 -15.11 16.42
N LEU A 52 -11.01 -14.49 16.83
CA LEU A 52 -10.73 -13.08 16.56
C LEU A 52 -10.63 -12.81 15.05
N MET A 53 -9.87 -13.61 14.31
CA MET A 53 -9.71 -13.41 12.86
C MET A 53 -11.04 -13.53 12.12
N VAL A 54 -11.84 -14.52 12.46
CA VAL A 54 -13.18 -14.70 11.88
C VAL A 54 -14.07 -13.48 12.19
N ARG A 55 -14.05 -12.99 13.43
CA ARG A 55 -14.81 -11.81 13.84
C ARG A 55 -14.36 -10.53 13.13
N LEU A 56 -13.06 -10.33 12.98
CA LEU A 56 -12.53 -9.13 12.31
C LEU A 56 -12.92 -9.06 10.83
N ARG A 57 -13.06 -10.22 10.19
CA ARG A 57 -13.50 -10.30 8.79
C ARG A 57 -15.00 -10.12 8.61
N GLY A 58 -15.79 -10.17 9.69
CA GLY A 58 -17.24 -10.12 9.64
C GLY A 58 -17.87 -11.38 8.99
N GLU A 59 -17.10 -12.44 8.90
CA GLU A 59 -17.54 -13.71 8.33
C GLU A 59 -18.34 -14.48 9.39
N SER A 60 -19.39 -15.19 8.94
CA SER A 60 -20.04 -16.19 9.78
C SER A 60 -19.03 -17.31 10.07
N SER A 61 -19.16 -18.00 11.20
CA SER A 61 -18.31 -19.14 11.60
C SER A 61 -18.42 -20.34 10.65
N LYS A 62 -18.34 -20.10 9.34
CA LYS A 62 -18.30 -21.17 8.34
C LYS A 62 -16.97 -21.90 8.48
N SER A 63 -17.00 -23.20 8.32
CA SER A 63 -15.83 -24.07 8.41
C SER A 63 -14.66 -23.64 7.50
N GLU A 64 -14.95 -23.00 6.39
CA GLU A 64 -13.97 -22.47 5.45
C GLU A 64 -13.24 -21.23 6.00
N SER A 65 -13.96 -20.26 6.57
CA SER A 65 -13.36 -19.07 7.20
C SER A 65 -12.44 -19.45 8.36
N MET A 66 -12.84 -20.46 9.13
CA MET A 66 -12.01 -20.98 10.22
C MET A 66 -10.74 -21.67 9.68
N ARG A 67 -10.84 -22.46 8.61
CA ARG A 67 -9.68 -23.10 7.97
C ARG A 67 -8.68 -22.07 7.44
N ASN A 68 -9.17 -21.07 6.73
CA ASN A 68 -8.34 -19.99 6.22
C ASN A 68 -7.65 -19.19 7.34
N ALA A 69 -8.35 -18.99 8.45
CA ALA A 69 -7.79 -18.35 9.63
C ALA A 69 -6.68 -19.21 10.26
N VAL A 70 -6.90 -20.53 10.39
CA VAL A 70 -5.89 -21.47 10.90
C VAL A 70 -4.66 -21.47 10.00
N ALA A 71 -4.81 -21.69 8.70
CA ALA A 71 -3.71 -21.72 7.75
C ALA A 71 -2.91 -20.42 7.79
N SER A 72 -3.60 -19.28 7.83
CA SER A 72 -2.96 -17.97 7.93
C SER A 72 -2.17 -17.80 9.24
N LEU A 73 -2.72 -18.21 10.38
CA LEU A 73 -2.07 -18.11 11.68
C LEU A 73 -0.80 -18.99 11.75
N PHE A 74 -0.88 -20.23 11.27
CA PHE A 74 0.27 -21.13 11.25
C PHE A 74 1.38 -20.58 10.35
N SER A 75 1.03 -20.11 9.14
CA SER A 75 1.96 -19.51 8.21
C SER A 75 2.67 -18.31 8.84
N ARG A 76 1.93 -17.39 9.39
CA ARG A 76 2.47 -16.17 9.99
C ARG A 76 3.33 -16.46 11.23
N ASN A 77 3.00 -17.48 12.02
CA ASN A 77 3.85 -17.91 13.15
C ASN A 77 5.18 -18.54 12.70
N ALA A 78 5.19 -19.26 11.56
CA ALA A 78 6.44 -19.73 10.98
C ALA A 78 7.33 -18.56 10.51
N ILE A 79 6.73 -17.58 9.81
CA ILE A 79 7.39 -16.35 9.39
C ILE A 79 7.89 -15.53 10.59
N PHE A 80 7.06 -15.38 11.63
CA PHE A 80 7.44 -14.71 12.88
C PHE A 80 8.66 -15.35 13.52
N SER A 81 8.68 -16.68 13.62
CA SER A 81 9.83 -17.41 14.19
C SER A 81 11.10 -17.16 13.38
N ALA A 82 11.02 -17.22 12.05
CA ALA A 82 12.14 -16.92 11.16
C ALA A 82 12.59 -15.46 11.26
N ALA A 83 11.66 -14.53 11.44
CA ALA A 83 11.95 -13.12 11.64
C ALA A 83 12.73 -12.87 12.94
N ILE A 84 12.28 -13.46 14.04
CA ILE A 84 12.93 -13.34 15.35
C ILE A 84 14.31 -14.02 15.37
N GLU A 85 14.47 -15.14 14.67
CA GLU A 85 15.77 -15.81 14.54
C GLU A 85 16.77 -14.92 13.78
N ARG A 86 16.34 -14.29 12.68
CA ARG A 86 17.19 -13.48 11.81
C ARG A 86 17.43 -12.07 12.32
N TYR A 87 16.45 -11.49 13.03
CA TYR A 87 16.45 -10.14 13.56
C TYR A 87 15.96 -10.12 15.02
N PRO A 88 16.83 -10.52 15.98
CA PRO A 88 16.46 -10.61 17.40
C PRO A 88 15.99 -9.28 18.01
N GLU A 89 16.37 -8.14 17.40
CA GLU A 89 15.94 -6.80 17.80
C GLU A 89 14.42 -6.62 17.76
N PHE A 90 13.69 -7.36 16.93
CA PHE A 90 12.24 -7.32 16.90
C PHE A 90 11.61 -7.62 18.28
N LYS A 91 12.25 -8.45 19.11
CA LYS A 91 11.76 -8.71 20.48
C LYS A 91 11.75 -7.44 21.34
N GLU A 92 12.78 -6.63 21.24
CA GLU A 92 12.88 -5.40 22.01
C GLU A 92 11.99 -4.29 21.42
N GLU A 93 11.91 -4.23 20.07
CA GLU A 93 10.99 -3.32 19.40
C GLU A 93 9.55 -3.56 19.83
N ILE A 94 9.12 -4.82 19.88
CA ILE A 94 7.83 -5.24 20.40
C ILE A 94 7.60 -4.68 21.81
N LYS A 95 8.50 -4.93 22.71
CA LYS A 95 8.39 -4.55 24.12
C LYS A 95 8.30 -3.02 24.29
N ASN A 96 9.09 -2.27 23.52
CA ASN A 96 9.13 -0.80 23.64
C ASN A 96 7.88 -0.12 23.08
N ARG A 97 7.31 -0.67 22.01
CA ARG A 97 6.07 -0.16 21.41
C ARG A 97 4.80 -0.55 22.17
N SER A 98 4.85 -1.62 22.97
CA SER A 98 3.66 -2.16 23.65
C SER A 98 2.92 -1.12 24.51
N LYS A 99 3.63 -0.23 25.20
CA LYS A 99 3.01 0.79 26.06
C LYS A 99 2.16 1.82 25.30
N THR A 100 2.62 2.26 24.14
CA THR A 100 1.92 3.26 23.32
C THR A 100 0.70 2.67 22.62
N ILE A 101 0.80 1.40 22.22
CA ILE A 101 -0.26 0.70 21.49
C ILE A 101 -1.33 0.13 22.43
N ASP A 102 -0.99 -0.16 23.67
CA ASP A 102 -1.92 -0.74 24.63
C ASP A 102 -3.23 0.07 24.76
N ASN A 103 -3.12 1.38 24.90
CA ASN A 103 -4.30 2.24 24.96
C ASN A 103 -5.14 2.20 23.68
N TYR A 104 -4.50 2.12 22.53
CA TYR A 104 -5.20 1.98 21.24
C TYR A 104 -5.90 0.62 21.13
N LEU A 105 -5.23 -0.47 21.51
CA LEU A 105 -5.81 -1.81 21.47
C LEU A 105 -7.00 -1.95 22.44
N LEU A 106 -6.88 -1.36 23.63
CA LEU A 106 -7.99 -1.31 24.58
C LEU A 106 -9.18 -0.51 24.04
N THR A 107 -8.91 0.64 23.41
CA THR A 107 -9.94 1.45 22.75
C THR A 107 -10.62 0.66 21.63
N PHE A 108 -9.84 0.00 20.80
CA PHE A 108 -10.35 -0.82 19.71
C PHE A 108 -11.20 -2.00 20.23
N ALA A 109 -10.70 -2.73 21.23
CA ALA A 109 -11.43 -3.83 21.85
C ALA A 109 -12.73 -3.35 22.49
N PHE A 110 -12.70 -2.21 23.18
CA PHE A 110 -13.89 -1.60 23.77
C PHE A 110 -14.93 -1.25 22.71
N GLN A 111 -14.53 -0.49 21.69
CA GLN A 111 -15.44 -0.01 20.65
C GLN A 111 -15.95 -1.16 19.78
N ARG A 112 -15.08 -2.09 19.43
CA ARG A 112 -15.42 -3.17 18.47
C ARG A 112 -16.19 -4.32 19.09
N PHE A 113 -15.82 -4.74 20.30
CA PHE A 113 -16.32 -5.97 20.89
C PHE A 113 -17.13 -5.74 22.15
N TYR A 114 -16.94 -4.61 22.84
CA TYR A 114 -17.60 -4.37 24.14
C TYR A 114 -18.79 -3.43 24.03
N ALA A 115 -18.64 -2.28 23.36
CA ALA A 115 -19.62 -1.20 23.45
C ALA A 115 -21.00 -1.59 22.93
N MET A 116 -21.08 -2.22 21.77
CA MET A 116 -22.37 -2.56 21.16
C MET A 116 -23.08 -3.71 21.90
N ASP A 117 -22.37 -4.78 22.22
CA ASP A 117 -22.97 -5.97 22.82
C ASP A 117 -23.10 -5.92 24.34
N ARG A 118 -22.42 -5.01 25.03
CA ARG A 118 -22.44 -4.90 26.49
C ARG A 118 -23.10 -3.64 27.03
N LEU A 119 -23.13 -2.56 26.23
CA LEU A 119 -23.71 -1.29 26.66
C LEU A 119 -25.10 -1.05 26.09
N MET A 120 -25.40 -1.57 24.91
CA MET A 120 -26.68 -1.35 24.24
C MET A 120 -27.73 -2.41 24.57
N PHE A 121 -27.31 -3.64 24.80
CA PHE A 121 -28.18 -4.77 25.01
C PHE A 121 -27.79 -5.54 26.27
N SER A 122 -28.78 -6.02 26.98
CA SER A 122 -28.57 -6.96 28.08
C SER A 122 -28.21 -8.36 27.55
N ASP A 123 -27.48 -9.13 28.35
CA ASP A 123 -27.18 -10.52 28.01
C ASP A 123 -28.43 -11.35 27.77
N SER A 124 -29.48 -11.11 28.52
CA SER A 124 -30.77 -11.81 28.37
C SER A 124 -31.46 -11.48 27.04
N GLU A 125 -31.40 -10.24 26.57
CA GLU A 125 -31.95 -9.86 25.27
C GLU A 125 -31.19 -10.51 24.12
N LEU A 126 -29.85 -10.49 24.19
CA LEU A 126 -29.02 -11.09 23.16
C LEU A 126 -29.19 -12.62 23.11
N ARG A 127 -29.27 -13.30 24.27
CA ARG A 127 -29.53 -14.74 24.30
C ARG A 127 -30.92 -15.08 23.75
N ALA A 128 -31.95 -14.33 24.17
CA ALA A 128 -33.30 -14.53 23.67
C ALA A 128 -33.36 -14.36 22.14
N TYR A 129 -32.65 -13.36 21.59
CA TYR A 129 -32.56 -13.15 20.15
C TYR A 129 -31.82 -14.29 19.47
N PHE A 130 -30.68 -14.73 20.00
CA PHE A 130 -29.89 -15.83 19.48
C PHE A 130 -30.70 -17.14 19.42
N ASP A 131 -31.43 -17.45 20.51
CA ASP A 131 -32.25 -18.69 20.61
C ASP A 131 -33.43 -18.64 19.65
N ALA A 132 -34.10 -17.49 19.53
CA ALA A 132 -35.22 -17.28 18.62
C ALA A 132 -34.82 -17.30 17.14
N HIS A 133 -33.56 -16.95 16.82
CA HIS A 133 -33.07 -16.83 15.46
C HIS A 133 -31.91 -17.78 15.18
N ARG A 134 -31.92 -18.94 15.80
CA ARG A 134 -30.85 -19.96 15.71
C ARG A 134 -30.42 -20.26 14.27
N SER A 135 -31.39 -20.28 13.34
CA SER A 135 -31.15 -20.52 11.91
C SER A 135 -30.30 -19.47 11.19
N LEU A 136 -30.11 -18.29 11.79
CA LEU A 136 -29.24 -17.24 11.24
C LEU A 136 -27.77 -17.45 11.60
N PHE A 137 -27.46 -18.45 12.40
CA PHE A 137 -26.12 -18.77 12.88
C PHE A 137 -25.77 -20.21 12.50
N ALA A 138 -24.47 -20.54 12.42
CA ALA A 138 -24.05 -21.90 12.17
C ALA A 138 -24.54 -22.84 13.30
N ASP A 139 -24.86 -24.11 12.96
CA ASP A 139 -25.35 -25.08 13.93
C ASP A 139 -24.40 -25.30 15.11
N THR A 140 -23.10 -25.17 14.87
CA THR A 140 -22.03 -25.26 15.86
C THR A 140 -21.70 -23.93 16.54
N ALA A 141 -22.39 -22.83 16.21
CA ALA A 141 -22.08 -21.53 16.80
C ALA A 141 -22.44 -21.49 18.28
N GLU A 142 -21.44 -21.20 19.11
CA GLU A 142 -21.62 -20.92 20.52
C GLU A 142 -21.98 -19.45 20.72
N TYR A 143 -22.97 -19.18 21.56
CA TYR A 143 -23.47 -17.82 21.83
C TYR A 143 -22.35 -16.83 22.18
N MET A 144 -21.43 -17.24 23.05
CA MET A 144 -20.36 -16.34 23.52
C MET A 144 -19.42 -15.91 22.40
N LEU A 145 -19.18 -16.77 21.41
CA LEU A 145 -18.32 -16.49 20.26
C LEU A 145 -19.00 -15.58 19.22
N VAL A 146 -20.31 -15.65 19.10
CA VAL A 146 -21.09 -14.89 18.12
C VAL A 146 -21.87 -13.73 18.72
N ARG A 147 -21.69 -13.44 20.00
CA ARG A 147 -22.45 -12.42 20.75
C ARG A 147 -22.46 -11.05 20.08
N ASN A 148 -21.32 -10.58 19.54
CA ASN A 148 -21.24 -9.33 18.80
C ASN A 148 -22.05 -9.37 17.49
N VAL A 149 -22.07 -10.51 16.78
CA VAL A 149 -22.87 -10.69 15.58
C VAL A 149 -24.35 -10.68 15.92
N VAL A 150 -24.72 -11.30 17.05
CA VAL A 150 -26.10 -11.25 17.59
C VAL A 150 -26.50 -9.81 17.87
N ALA A 151 -25.64 -9.04 18.52
CA ALA A 151 -25.89 -7.64 18.81
C ALA A 151 -26.04 -6.78 17.54
N GLU A 152 -25.19 -7.02 16.53
CA GLU A 152 -25.27 -6.33 15.23
C GLU A 152 -26.59 -6.64 14.51
N LYS A 153 -27.00 -7.91 14.48
CA LYS A 153 -28.28 -8.32 13.86
C LYS A 153 -29.48 -7.71 14.57
N LEU A 154 -29.53 -7.80 15.90
CA LEU A 154 -30.58 -7.19 16.69
C LEU A 154 -30.61 -5.67 16.53
N PHE A 155 -29.45 -5.02 16.43
CA PHE A 155 -29.33 -3.60 16.16
C PHE A 155 -29.93 -3.23 14.80
N LEU A 156 -29.56 -3.97 13.74
CA LEU A 156 -30.08 -3.72 12.38
C LEU A 156 -31.60 -3.93 12.32
N GLU A 157 -32.13 -4.94 12.99
CA GLU A 157 -33.57 -5.19 13.06
C GLU A 157 -34.32 -4.07 13.77
N ARG A 158 -33.82 -3.63 14.93
CA ARG A 158 -34.44 -2.50 15.69
C ARG A 158 -34.32 -1.16 14.98
N ASN A 159 -33.40 -1.02 14.06
CA ASN A 159 -33.17 0.21 13.31
C ASN A 159 -33.45 0.07 11.81
N ALA A 160 -34.37 -0.85 11.44
CA ALA A 160 -34.66 -1.17 10.04
C ALA A 160 -35.06 0.04 9.20
N ASP A 161 -35.92 0.91 9.74
CA ASP A 161 -36.38 2.12 9.04
C ASP A 161 -35.22 3.13 8.84
N SER A 162 -34.37 3.31 9.85
CA SER A 162 -33.19 4.17 9.77
C SER A 162 -32.16 3.63 8.78
N LEU A 163 -31.98 2.32 8.72
CA LEU A 163 -31.14 1.64 7.76
C LEU A 163 -31.69 1.83 6.34
N ALA A 164 -32.98 1.64 6.14
CA ALA A 164 -33.61 1.85 4.84
C ALA A 164 -33.42 3.28 4.34
N ALA A 165 -33.66 4.28 5.20
CA ALA A 165 -33.45 5.69 4.88
C ALA A 165 -31.96 6.00 4.59
N PHE A 166 -31.03 5.36 5.29
CA PHE A 166 -29.59 5.48 5.05
C PHE A 166 -29.20 4.89 3.67
N ILE A 167 -29.73 3.71 3.33
CA ILE A 167 -29.47 3.04 2.04
C ILE A 167 -29.97 3.92 0.89
N GLU A 168 -31.18 4.47 0.98
CA GLU A 168 -31.75 5.32 -0.06
C GLU A 168 -30.94 6.61 -0.26
N ARG A 169 -30.53 7.26 0.81
CA ARG A 169 -29.64 8.45 0.70
C ARG A 169 -28.29 8.09 0.07
N SER A 170 -27.68 6.99 0.48
CA SER A 170 -26.37 6.58 -0.05
C SER A 170 -26.41 6.27 -1.55
N LYS A 171 -27.51 5.76 -2.07
CA LYS A 171 -27.72 5.55 -3.51
C LYS A 171 -27.84 6.88 -4.27
N THR A 172 -28.52 7.85 -3.66
CA THR A 172 -28.73 9.18 -4.27
C THR A 172 -27.45 10.01 -4.27
N ASP A 173 -26.61 9.88 -3.23
CA ASP A 173 -25.38 10.64 -3.06
C ASP A 173 -24.19 10.09 -3.87
N GLY A 174 -24.41 9.11 -4.77
CA GLY A 174 -23.39 8.58 -5.68
C GLY A 174 -22.32 7.71 -4.99
N THR A 175 -22.70 6.99 -3.95
CA THR A 175 -21.81 6.00 -3.31
C THR A 175 -21.40 4.94 -4.32
N LEU A 176 -20.09 4.74 -4.52
CA LEU A 176 -19.52 3.82 -5.52
C LEU A 176 -19.89 2.35 -5.29
N ASP A 177 -20.00 1.93 -4.02
CA ASP A 177 -20.46 0.58 -3.64
C ASP A 177 -21.83 0.67 -2.99
N THR A 178 -22.84 0.20 -3.70
CA THR A 178 -24.24 0.18 -3.26
C THR A 178 -24.71 -1.20 -2.82
N SER A 179 -23.79 -2.16 -2.64
CA SER A 179 -24.15 -3.47 -2.15
C SER A 179 -24.81 -3.36 -0.77
N SER A 180 -25.86 -4.15 -0.55
CA SER A 180 -26.61 -4.14 0.71
C SER A 180 -25.71 -4.48 1.91
N GLU A 181 -24.73 -5.33 1.73
CA GLU A 181 -23.79 -5.74 2.79
C GLU A 181 -22.84 -4.59 3.15
N TYR A 182 -22.26 -3.93 2.15
CA TYR A 182 -21.40 -2.75 2.37
C TYR A 182 -22.13 -1.63 3.12
N LEU A 183 -23.36 -1.34 2.70
CA LEU A 183 -24.16 -0.27 3.31
C LEU A 183 -24.57 -0.59 4.74
N LYS A 184 -24.93 -1.84 5.04
CA LYS A 184 -25.18 -2.31 6.41
C LYS A 184 -23.95 -2.15 7.30
N ASN A 185 -22.79 -2.61 6.83
CA ASN A 185 -21.53 -2.49 7.56
C ASN A 185 -21.13 -1.02 7.77
N THR A 186 -21.40 -0.17 6.80
CA THR A 186 -21.18 1.28 6.91
C THR A 186 -22.12 1.92 7.92
N PHE A 187 -23.39 1.54 7.94
CA PHE A 187 -24.37 2.02 8.90
C PHE A 187 -23.98 1.66 10.35
N ILE A 188 -23.60 0.39 10.58
CA ILE A 188 -23.11 -0.08 11.89
C ILE A 188 -21.86 0.70 12.30
N ARG A 189 -20.91 0.89 11.38
CA ARG A 189 -19.69 1.65 11.66
C ARG A 189 -19.97 3.10 12.02
N ASN A 190 -20.82 3.79 11.28
CA ASN A 190 -21.19 5.18 11.55
C ASN A 190 -21.86 5.31 12.93
N TYR A 191 -22.66 4.33 13.31
CA TYR A 191 -23.30 4.32 14.62
C TYR A 191 -22.27 4.10 15.74
N ARG A 192 -21.32 3.20 15.56
CA ARG A 192 -20.22 2.98 16.52
C ARG A 192 -19.36 4.23 16.68
N GLU A 193 -19.04 4.90 15.56
CA GLU A 193 -18.30 6.17 15.59
C GLU A 193 -19.08 7.26 16.37
N MET A 194 -20.38 7.36 16.15
CA MET A 194 -21.25 8.28 16.86
C MET A 194 -21.29 7.94 18.38
N LEU A 195 -21.45 6.67 18.72
CA LEU A 195 -21.45 6.22 20.11
C LEU A 195 -20.11 6.52 20.79
N ALA A 196 -19.01 6.23 20.13
CA ALA A 196 -17.66 6.52 20.61
C ALA A 196 -17.46 8.02 20.84
N ASN A 197 -17.85 8.86 19.88
CA ASN A 197 -17.75 10.32 20.03
C ASN A 197 -18.58 10.85 21.19
N THR A 198 -19.83 10.37 21.34
CA THR A 198 -20.70 10.77 22.45
C THR A 198 -20.16 10.34 23.81
N MET A 199 -19.59 9.13 23.90
CA MET A 199 -18.95 8.63 25.11
C MET A 199 -17.63 9.34 25.38
N GLY A 200 -16.83 9.64 24.34
CA GLY A 200 -15.52 10.26 24.47
C GLY A 200 -15.54 11.52 25.31
N ASP A 201 -16.42 12.47 25.02
CA ASP A 201 -16.55 13.72 25.77
C ASP A 201 -16.92 13.48 27.24
N SER A 202 -17.77 12.50 27.50
CA SER A 202 -18.15 12.13 28.89
C SER A 202 -17.00 11.48 29.62
N LEU A 203 -16.20 10.65 28.96
CA LEU A 203 -15.04 9.99 29.53
C LEU A 203 -13.90 10.98 29.81
N LEU A 204 -13.65 11.95 28.90
CA LEU A 204 -12.67 13.00 29.12
C LEU A 204 -12.97 13.76 30.45
N LYS A 205 -14.23 14.11 30.69
CA LYS A 205 -14.66 14.74 31.91
C LYS A 205 -14.55 13.80 33.13
N ALA A 206 -14.96 12.53 32.99
CA ALA A 206 -14.97 11.55 34.08
C ALA A 206 -13.54 11.23 34.58
N PHE A 207 -12.54 11.27 33.71
CA PHE A 207 -11.14 11.03 34.05
C PHE A 207 -10.33 12.32 34.22
N ASN A 208 -10.98 13.49 34.21
CA ASN A 208 -10.32 14.80 34.29
C ASN A 208 -9.14 14.93 33.30
N LEU A 209 -9.40 14.55 32.05
CA LEU A 209 -8.47 14.67 30.95
C LEU A 209 -8.63 16.06 30.31
N VAL A 210 -7.56 16.83 30.29
CA VAL A 210 -7.58 18.24 29.86
C VAL A 210 -6.46 18.48 28.85
N LEU A 211 -6.81 19.10 27.71
CA LEU A 211 -5.83 19.60 26.77
C LEU A 211 -5.11 20.83 27.33
N VAL A 212 -3.80 20.88 27.16
CA VAL A 212 -2.98 22.05 27.46
C VAL A 212 -2.89 22.89 26.19
N PRO A 213 -3.35 24.15 26.21
CA PRO A 213 -3.23 25.01 25.02
C PRO A 213 -1.77 25.24 24.64
N ILE A 214 -1.47 25.04 23.37
CA ILE A 214 -0.16 25.43 22.85
C ILE A 214 -0.11 26.94 22.72
N VAL A 215 0.88 27.55 23.38
CA VAL A 215 1.15 28.97 23.29
C VAL A 215 2.24 29.18 22.26
N PRO A 216 1.92 29.70 21.06
CA PRO A 216 2.95 30.01 20.06
C PRO A 216 3.83 31.15 20.53
N PRO A 217 5.08 31.26 20.03
CA PRO A 217 5.91 32.42 20.27
C PRO A 217 5.28 33.68 19.66
N THR A 218 5.72 34.83 20.10
CA THR A 218 5.35 36.09 19.42
C THR A 218 5.91 36.12 17.99
N PRO A 219 5.28 36.86 17.06
CA PRO A 219 5.78 36.97 15.71
C PRO A 219 7.24 37.46 15.63
N GLU A 220 7.62 38.38 16.53
CA GLU A 220 8.95 38.90 16.63
C GLU A 220 9.95 37.84 17.09
N GLU A 221 9.65 37.09 18.15
CA GLU A 221 10.47 35.98 18.63
C GLU A 221 10.64 34.90 17.57
N TYR A 222 9.58 34.58 16.86
CA TYR A 222 9.60 33.60 15.76
C TYR A 222 10.53 34.08 14.61
N TYR A 223 10.40 35.34 14.20
CA TYR A 223 11.26 35.91 13.17
C TYR A 223 12.72 35.90 13.59
N GLU A 224 13.05 36.36 14.80
CA GLU A 224 14.43 36.41 15.29
C GLU A 224 15.08 35.00 15.34
N LYS A 225 14.32 34.03 15.79
CA LYS A 225 14.77 32.61 15.88
C LYS A 225 14.99 31.97 14.51
N HIS A 226 14.18 32.33 13.53
CA HIS A 226 14.15 31.70 12.20
C HIS A 226 14.53 32.67 11.07
N LYS A 227 15.37 33.62 11.34
CA LYS A 227 15.79 34.63 10.34
C LYS A 227 16.22 34.00 9.03
N ASP A 228 16.99 32.93 9.08
CA ASP A 228 17.50 32.21 7.91
C ASP A 228 16.41 31.64 6.99
N TRP A 229 15.19 31.51 7.48
CA TRP A 229 14.05 31.05 6.67
C TRP A 229 13.41 32.19 5.88
N PHE A 230 13.62 33.42 6.32
CA PHE A 230 13.03 34.61 5.70
C PHE A 230 14.03 35.31 4.78
N VAL A 231 14.51 34.55 3.82
CA VAL A 231 15.36 35.09 2.75
C VAL A 231 14.60 35.07 1.43
N THR A 232 14.92 36.00 0.54
CA THR A 232 14.41 35.92 -0.82
C THR A 232 15.22 34.88 -1.57
N GLU A 233 14.57 34.06 -2.37
CA GLU A 233 15.29 33.15 -3.27
C GLU A 233 16.09 33.99 -4.29
N PRO A 234 17.33 33.59 -4.61
CA PRO A 234 18.08 34.19 -5.71
C PRO A 234 17.34 33.89 -7.03
N GLY A 235 17.61 34.66 -8.02
CA GLY A 235 16.97 34.48 -9.31
C GLY A 235 17.65 35.23 -10.41
N PHE A 236 17.05 35.18 -11.58
CA PHE A 236 17.54 35.92 -12.74
C PHE A 236 16.41 36.83 -13.28
N GLU A 237 16.79 37.92 -13.86
CA GLU A 237 15.92 38.72 -14.70
C GLU A 237 16.20 38.36 -16.15
N VAL A 238 15.18 37.91 -16.88
CA VAL A 238 15.40 37.30 -18.18
C VAL A 238 14.43 37.81 -19.24
N TYR A 239 14.91 37.76 -20.47
CA TYR A 239 14.13 37.87 -21.69
C TYR A 239 14.16 36.53 -22.38
N HIS A 240 13.16 36.23 -23.27
CA HIS A 240 13.14 34.99 -24.04
C HIS A 240 12.64 35.16 -25.47
N VAL A 241 13.02 34.22 -26.31
CA VAL A 241 12.48 34.00 -27.65
C VAL A 241 11.95 32.59 -27.70
N GLU A 242 10.73 32.39 -28.18
CA GLU A 242 10.08 31.09 -28.34
C GLU A 242 9.84 30.78 -29.81
N MET A 243 10.18 29.58 -30.28
CA MET A 243 9.93 29.07 -31.62
C MET A 243 9.57 27.60 -31.60
N ALA A 244 8.84 27.14 -32.64
CA ALA A 244 8.51 25.73 -32.81
C ALA A 244 9.70 24.90 -33.34
N ASP A 245 10.65 25.53 -34.03
CA ASP A 245 11.81 24.87 -34.65
C ASP A 245 13.10 25.24 -33.90
N SER A 246 13.73 24.23 -33.31
CA SER A 246 14.98 24.41 -32.55
C SER A 246 16.18 24.84 -33.39
N LEU A 247 16.25 24.37 -34.66
CA LEU A 247 17.36 24.71 -35.57
C LEU A 247 17.23 26.16 -36.04
N ALA A 248 16.01 26.57 -36.40
CA ALA A 248 15.71 27.95 -36.76
C ALA A 248 15.98 28.90 -35.57
N LEU A 249 15.61 28.50 -34.36
CA LEU A 249 15.88 29.26 -33.13
C LEU A 249 17.40 29.35 -32.88
N ALA A 250 18.13 28.23 -32.94
CA ALA A 250 19.59 28.21 -32.75
C ALA A 250 20.33 29.05 -33.79
N ALA A 251 19.81 29.12 -35.00
CA ALA A 251 20.44 29.92 -36.09
C ALA A 251 20.37 31.45 -35.84
N LEU A 252 19.43 31.89 -35.00
CA LEU A 252 19.34 33.30 -34.58
C LEU A 252 20.38 33.69 -33.50
N PHE A 253 20.90 32.67 -32.78
CA PHE A 253 21.78 32.83 -31.62
C PHE A 253 23.08 32.03 -31.82
N TYR A 254 24.02 32.60 -32.58
CA TYR A 254 25.32 31.97 -32.91
C TYR A 254 26.47 32.36 -31.98
N THR A 255 26.15 33.09 -30.90
CA THR A 255 27.11 33.50 -29.85
C THR A 255 26.48 33.28 -28.47
N ASP A 256 27.32 32.94 -27.48
CA ASP A 256 26.91 32.77 -26.07
C ASP A 256 26.61 34.11 -25.36
N SER A 257 26.78 35.23 -26.04
CA SER A 257 26.48 36.55 -25.50
C SER A 257 26.15 37.52 -26.61
N MET A 258 25.26 38.47 -26.34
CA MET A 258 24.89 39.53 -27.29
C MET A 258 24.43 40.78 -26.53
N ASP A 259 24.23 41.88 -27.32
CA ASP A 259 23.61 43.07 -26.81
C ASP A 259 22.14 42.91 -26.52
N LEU A 260 21.63 43.50 -25.44
CA LEU A 260 20.24 43.39 -25.05
C LEU A 260 19.27 43.94 -26.09
N ASP A 261 19.62 45.06 -26.75
CA ASP A 261 18.71 45.64 -27.75
C ASP A 261 18.65 44.81 -29.03
N GLU A 262 19.73 44.07 -29.35
CA GLU A 262 19.72 43.07 -30.41
C GLU A 262 18.83 41.88 -30.04
N PHE A 263 18.95 41.36 -28.83
CA PHE A 263 18.07 40.28 -28.34
C PHE A 263 16.61 40.69 -28.38
N LYS A 264 16.28 41.87 -27.86
CA LYS A 264 14.91 42.41 -27.89
C LYS A 264 14.33 42.52 -29.30
N LYS A 265 15.16 42.93 -30.27
CA LYS A 265 14.73 42.97 -31.68
C LYS A 265 14.42 41.57 -32.20
N ILE A 266 15.26 40.57 -31.91
CA ILE A 266 15.02 39.21 -32.31
C ILE A 266 13.72 38.69 -31.66
N ALA A 267 13.48 39.00 -30.41
CA ALA A 267 12.26 38.58 -29.68
C ALA A 267 11.00 39.15 -30.31
N ARG A 268 10.99 40.45 -30.64
CA ARG A 268 9.85 41.09 -31.34
C ARG A 268 9.59 40.51 -32.70
N ASP A 269 10.64 40.25 -33.48
CA ASP A 269 10.54 39.92 -34.89
C ASP A 269 10.24 38.43 -35.10
N ASN A 270 10.68 37.55 -34.19
CA ASN A 270 10.70 36.09 -34.43
C ASN A 270 9.93 35.27 -33.40
N SER A 271 9.69 35.77 -32.17
CA SER A 271 9.05 34.95 -31.14
C SER A 271 7.57 34.67 -31.47
N ILE A 272 7.18 33.40 -31.36
CA ILE A 272 5.76 32.98 -31.50
C ILE A 272 4.93 33.31 -30.25
N ASN A 273 5.60 33.54 -29.10
CA ASN A 273 4.92 33.95 -27.86
C ASN A 273 4.55 35.43 -27.98
N LYS A 274 3.32 35.70 -28.32
CA LYS A 274 2.86 37.09 -28.61
C LYS A 274 2.81 37.98 -27.38
N GLU A 275 2.62 37.40 -26.18
CA GLU A 275 2.56 38.19 -24.94
C GLU A 275 3.91 38.74 -24.56
N THR A 276 4.94 37.93 -24.61
CA THR A 276 6.32 38.43 -24.31
C THR A 276 6.93 39.19 -25.47
N ALA A 277 6.66 38.79 -26.74
CA ALA A 277 7.12 39.51 -27.92
C ALA A 277 6.63 40.97 -27.92
N ALA A 278 5.38 41.23 -27.51
CA ALA A 278 4.84 42.57 -27.36
C ALA A 278 5.56 43.43 -26.30
N ASN A 279 6.30 42.78 -25.39
CA ASN A 279 7.13 43.40 -24.38
C ASN A 279 8.63 43.08 -24.58
N ASP A 280 9.06 43.05 -25.84
CA ASP A 280 10.47 42.87 -26.22
C ASP A 280 11.10 41.54 -25.76
N GLY A 281 10.27 40.54 -25.48
CA GLY A 281 10.68 39.24 -24.94
C GLY A 281 10.84 39.19 -23.42
N TYR A 282 10.53 40.27 -22.68
CA TYR A 282 10.70 40.36 -21.24
C TYR A 282 9.80 39.39 -20.49
N VAL A 283 10.39 38.52 -19.69
CA VAL A 283 9.70 37.56 -18.81
C VAL A 283 9.60 38.10 -17.39
N GLY A 284 10.59 38.82 -16.93
CA GLY A 284 10.69 39.37 -15.59
C GLY A 284 11.67 38.61 -14.71
N LYS A 285 11.51 38.76 -13.40
CA LYS A 285 12.29 38.04 -12.41
C LYS A 285 11.80 36.60 -12.31
N VAL A 286 12.69 35.66 -12.51
CA VAL A 286 12.42 34.20 -12.44
C VAL A 286 13.23 33.57 -11.32
N LEU A 287 12.62 32.67 -10.57
CA LEU A 287 13.21 31.94 -9.47
C LEU A 287 13.31 30.45 -9.85
N GLU A 288 14.34 29.76 -9.38
CA GLU A 288 14.67 28.39 -9.77
C GLU A 288 13.50 27.40 -9.63
N LYS A 289 12.69 27.57 -8.61
CA LYS A 289 11.58 26.63 -8.30
C LYS A 289 10.22 27.11 -8.75
N HIS A 290 10.15 28.21 -9.47
CA HIS A 290 8.87 28.79 -9.91
C HIS A 290 8.57 28.42 -11.36
N VAL A 291 7.31 28.23 -11.66
CA VAL A 291 6.81 28.12 -13.02
C VAL A 291 6.84 29.51 -13.65
N LEU A 292 7.48 29.63 -14.80
CA LEU A 292 7.57 30.89 -15.51
C LEU A 292 6.19 31.23 -16.11
N PRO A 293 5.85 32.56 -16.12
CA PRO A 293 4.57 33.03 -16.67
C PRO A 293 4.51 32.86 -18.20
N TYR A 294 3.40 33.26 -18.78
CA TYR A 294 3.18 33.32 -20.23
C TYR A 294 3.25 31.94 -20.93
N GLY A 295 2.91 30.87 -20.21
CA GLY A 295 2.92 29.52 -20.78
C GLY A 295 4.32 28.90 -20.96
N ILE A 296 5.37 29.58 -20.50
CA ILE A 296 6.74 29.08 -20.64
C ILE A 296 6.99 27.80 -19.80
N GLY A 297 6.38 27.72 -18.62
CA GLY A 297 6.48 26.53 -17.77
C GLY A 297 7.74 26.48 -16.89
N GLU A 298 8.16 25.26 -16.51
CA GLU A 298 9.35 25.05 -15.67
C GLU A 298 10.62 25.07 -16.52
N MET A 299 11.60 25.90 -16.12
CA MET A 299 12.86 26.08 -16.87
C MET A 299 14.10 25.82 -16.01
N GLY A 300 14.10 24.69 -15.27
CA GLY A 300 15.28 24.25 -14.52
C GLY A 300 16.59 24.25 -15.33
N PRO A 301 16.61 23.76 -16.59
CA PRO A 301 17.80 23.80 -17.44
C PRO A 301 18.35 25.22 -17.73
N MET A 302 17.49 26.25 -17.71
CA MET A 302 17.93 27.63 -17.86
C MET A 302 18.77 28.08 -16.66
N PHE A 303 18.36 27.72 -15.44
CA PHE A 303 19.10 28.07 -14.22
C PHE A 303 20.49 27.44 -14.22
N GLU A 304 20.62 26.20 -14.64
CA GLU A 304 21.91 25.51 -14.76
C GLU A 304 22.80 26.18 -15.81
N GLN A 305 22.22 26.64 -16.91
CA GLN A 305 22.98 27.35 -17.97
C GLN A 305 23.43 28.73 -17.54
N PHE A 306 22.70 29.42 -16.67
CA PHE A 306 23.02 30.79 -16.19
C PHE A 306 23.81 30.82 -14.90
N LYS A 307 23.98 29.70 -14.23
CA LYS A 307 24.76 29.59 -13.02
C LYS A 307 26.21 30.12 -13.27
N ASP A 308 26.63 31.05 -12.46
CA ASP A 308 27.95 31.67 -12.54
C ASP A 308 28.29 32.37 -13.89
N LYS A 309 27.29 32.69 -14.70
CA LYS A 309 27.47 33.36 -15.98
C LYS A 309 27.30 34.87 -15.84
N PRO A 310 28.03 35.65 -16.66
CA PRO A 310 27.89 37.10 -16.68
C PRO A 310 26.57 37.55 -17.30
N VAL A 311 26.09 38.72 -16.91
CA VAL A 311 24.99 39.42 -17.58
C VAL A 311 25.31 39.57 -19.07
N GLY A 312 24.30 39.39 -19.93
CA GLY A 312 24.48 39.34 -21.39
C GLY A 312 24.61 37.93 -21.95
N THR A 313 24.72 36.91 -21.09
CA THR A 313 24.74 35.50 -21.55
C THR A 313 23.42 35.10 -22.19
N VAL A 314 23.50 34.35 -23.27
CA VAL A 314 22.37 33.74 -24.02
C VAL A 314 22.42 32.25 -23.79
N SER A 315 21.27 31.64 -23.46
CA SER A 315 21.17 30.18 -23.27
C SER A 315 21.22 29.43 -24.61
N ALA A 316 21.61 28.16 -24.58
CA ALA A 316 21.25 27.24 -25.65
C ALA A 316 19.72 27.05 -25.71
N PRO A 317 19.15 26.60 -26.85
CA PRO A 317 17.72 26.28 -26.93
C PRO A 317 17.29 25.28 -25.88
N ILE A 318 16.22 25.58 -25.19
CA ILE A 318 15.61 24.73 -24.14
C ILE A 318 14.18 24.40 -24.56
N ARG A 319 13.82 23.12 -24.57
CA ARG A 319 12.47 22.70 -24.89
C ARG A 319 11.53 22.90 -23.73
N THR A 320 10.28 23.31 -23.99
CA THR A 320 9.22 23.39 -22.98
C THR A 320 8.88 22.00 -22.45
N PHE A 321 8.64 21.91 -21.13
CA PHE A 321 8.34 20.65 -20.45
C PHE A 321 7.08 19.92 -20.98
N MET A 322 6.05 20.65 -21.38
CA MET A 322 4.78 20.09 -21.89
C MET A 322 4.43 20.60 -23.29
N GLY A 323 5.36 21.27 -23.98
CA GLY A 323 5.11 21.94 -25.24
C GLY A 323 5.97 21.39 -26.38
N GLU A 324 5.54 21.75 -27.58
CA GLU A 324 6.28 21.47 -28.84
C GLU A 324 7.24 22.61 -29.21
N THR A 325 7.49 23.53 -28.29
CA THR A 325 8.25 24.76 -28.55
C THR A 325 9.60 24.77 -27.85
N PHE A 326 10.51 25.61 -28.34
CA PHE A 326 11.84 25.82 -27.81
C PHE A 326 12.05 27.27 -27.42
N HIS A 327 12.80 27.48 -26.35
CA HIS A 327 13.12 28.80 -25.81
C HIS A 327 14.63 29.04 -25.78
N VAL A 328 15.03 30.25 -26.11
CA VAL A 328 16.36 30.82 -25.80
C VAL A 328 16.14 31.97 -24.87
N PHE A 329 16.91 32.01 -23.79
CA PHE A 329 16.85 33.05 -22.77
C PHE A 329 18.06 33.94 -22.80
N TYR A 330 17.88 35.21 -22.41
CA TYR A 330 18.91 36.19 -22.21
C TYR A 330 18.98 36.57 -20.73
N LEU A 331 20.16 36.50 -20.12
CA LEU A 331 20.39 36.89 -18.73
C LEU A 331 20.57 38.42 -18.63
N ALA A 332 19.53 39.11 -18.19
CA ALA A 332 19.54 40.58 -18.07
C ALA A 332 20.13 41.06 -16.74
N SER A 333 19.82 40.34 -15.65
CA SER A 333 20.45 40.61 -14.34
C SER A 333 20.44 39.39 -13.45
N VAL A 334 21.38 39.32 -12.52
CA VAL A 334 21.40 38.35 -11.43
C VAL A 334 20.81 39.05 -10.20
N VAL A 335 19.77 38.46 -9.65
CA VAL A 335 19.08 38.96 -8.46
C VAL A 335 19.55 38.16 -7.24
N PRO A 336 20.36 38.75 -6.37
CA PRO A 336 20.90 38.06 -5.20
C PRO A 336 19.80 37.79 -4.18
N SER A 337 20.00 36.73 -3.39
CA SER A 337 19.22 36.50 -2.18
C SER A 337 19.47 37.64 -1.18
N HIS A 338 18.43 38.08 -0.49
CA HIS A 338 18.56 39.03 0.61
C HIS A 338 17.60 38.65 1.76
N GLN A 339 17.99 39.06 2.97
CA GLN A 339 17.19 38.93 4.16
C GLN A 339 15.91 39.77 4.04
N LYS A 340 14.72 39.10 4.19
CA LYS A 340 13.46 39.84 4.31
C LYS A 340 13.40 40.52 5.67
N SER A 341 12.91 41.75 5.71
CA SER A 341 12.61 42.41 6.98
C SER A 341 11.44 41.73 7.68
N PHE A 342 11.30 41.97 8.99
CA PHE A 342 10.15 41.46 9.75
C PHE A 342 8.81 41.84 9.11
N GLU A 343 8.64 43.09 8.66
CA GLU A 343 7.41 43.53 7.99
C GLU A 343 7.16 42.79 6.67
N GLN A 344 8.20 42.45 5.91
CA GLN A 344 8.07 41.65 4.70
C GLN A 344 7.72 40.17 4.99
N ALA A 345 8.17 39.64 6.13
CA ALA A 345 7.91 38.26 6.58
C ALA A 345 6.61 38.12 7.36
N ARG A 346 6.03 39.21 7.88
CA ARG A 346 4.94 39.25 8.84
C ARG A 346 3.72 38.41 8.45
N ALA A 347 3.30 38.47 7.18
CA ALA A 347 2.15 37.70 6.71
C ALA A 347 2.42 36.16 6.72
N ALA A 348 3.64 35.78 6.32
CA ALA A 348 4.06 34.38 6.34
C ALA A 348 4.20 33.87 7.79
N ILE A 349 4.77 34.68 8.68
CA ILE A 349 4.89 34.39 10.11
C ILE A 349 3.51 34.20 10.74
N LYS A 350 2.59 35.12 10.47
CA LYS A 350 1.22 35.03 10.99
C LYS A 350 0.54 33.74 10.55
N ASN A 351 0.64 33.42 9.27
CA ASN A 351 0.07 32.19 8.73
C ASN A 351 0.71 30.94 9.39
N GLU A 352 2.02 30.94 9.60
CA GLU A 352 2.72 29.82 10.25
C GLU A 352 2.30 29.66 11.72
N LEU A 353 2.22 30.73 12.47
CA LEU A 353 1.81 30.70 13.89
C LEU A 353 0.34 30.30 14.07
N GLU A 354 -0.53 30.59 13.10
CA GLU A 354 -1.94 30.22 13.12
C GLU A 354 -2.20 28.80 12.63
N HIS A 355 -1.47 28.35 11.63
CA HIS A 355 -1.75 27.10 10.90
C HIS A 355 -0.59 26.09 10.85
N GLY A 356 0.63 26.54 11.06
CA GLY A 356 1.83 25.72 11.11
C GLY A 356 2.09 25.15 12.51
N ILE A 357 3.17 24.39 12.62
CA ILE A 357 3.70 23.86 13.89
C ILE A 357 5.24 23.83 13.85
N ASN A 358 5.87 24.62 12.96
CA ASN A 358 7.32 24.64 12.78
C ASN A 358 8.04 25.51 13.82
N TYR A 359 7.36 26.01 14.85
CA TYR A 359 7.98 26.74 15.94
C TYR A 359 8.63 25.84 17.02
N GLU A 360 8.86 24.56 16.66
CA GLU A 360 9.65 23.59 17.43
C GLU A 360 9.25 23.54 18.91
N LEU A 361 8.14 22.88 19.17
CA LEU A 361 7.81 22.52 20.54
C LEU A 361 8.91 21.59 21.07
N ASP A 362 9.32 21.82 22.31
CA ASP A 362 10.20 20.91 23.02
C ASP A 362 9.51 19.52 23.11
N SER A 363 10.27 18.46 22.91
CA SER A 363 9.74 17.09 22.96
C SER A 363 9.08 16.75 24.29
N THR A 364 9.41 17.45 25.36
CA THR A 364 8.84 17.34 26.71
C THR A 364 7.63 18.26 26.93
N TYR A 365 7.23 19.06 25.92
CA TYR A 365 6.05 19.94 26.04
C TYR A 365 4.79 19.12 26.34
N VAL A 366 4.08 19.52 27.39
CA VAL A 366 2.87 18.82 27.82
C VAL A 366 1.68 19.28 26.98
N LEU A 367 1.07 18.35 26.26
CA LEU A 367 -0.11 18.58 25.41
C LEU A 367 -1.42 18.23 26.08
N ALA A 368 -1.38 17.30 27.04
CA ALA A 368 -2.56 16.94 27.83
C ALA A 368 -2.18 16.42 29.20
N THR A 369 -3.09 16.62 30.15
CA THR A 369 -2.97 16.13 31.53
C THR A 369 -4.17 15.28 31.93
N MET A 370 -3.96 14.34 32.87
CA MET A 370 -5.00 13.59 33.57
C MET A 370 -4.84 13.82 35.09
N ASN A 371 -5.85 14.39 35.72
CA ASN A 371 -5.76 14.82 37.12
C ASN A 371 -4.58 15.75 37.43
N GLY A 372 -4.16 16.54 36.44
CA GLY A 372 -3.03 17.47 36.57
C GLY A 372 -1.67 16.86 36.21
N GLU A 373 -1.55 15.53 36.04
CA GLU A 373 -0.31 14.88 35.67
C GLU A 373 -0.21 14.75 34.12
N PRO A 374 0.98 14.96 33.55
CA PRO A 374 1.19 14.83 32.10
C PRO A 374 0.86 13.43 31.59
N VAL A 375 0.11 13.34 30.47
CA VAL A 375 -0.26 12.06 29.83
C VAL A 375 0.00 12.04 28.33
N ILE A 376 0.14 13.20 27.70
CA ILE A 376 0.57 13.34 26.29
C ILE A 376 1.62 14.44 26.24
N LEU A 377 2.76 14.10 25.66
CA LEU A 377 3.85 15.01 25.39
C LEU A 377 4.01 15.22 23.89
N GLU A 378 4.74 16.24 23.49
CA GLU A 378 5.09 16.48 22.09
C GLU A 378 5.86 15.29 21.48
N SER A 379 6.70 14.62 22.27
CA SER A 379 7.38 13.38 21.85
C SER A 379 6.43 12.31 21.31
N ASP A 380 5.23 12.19 21.89
CA ASP A 380 4.25 11.19 21.45
C ASP A 380 3.70 11.52 20.04
N ILE A 381 3.53 12.81 19.75
CA ILE A 381 3.11 13.28 18.43
C ILE A 381 4.22 13.08 17.41
N LEU A 382 5.46 13.38 17.79
CA LEU A 382 6.64 13.19 16.94
C LEU A 382 6.81 11.71 16.57
N ASP A 383 6.52 10.78 17.48
CA ASP A 383 6.57 9.35 17.20
C ASP A 383 5.49 8.91 16.19
N VAL A 384 4.29 9.51 16.25
CA VAL A 384 3.27 9.31 15.20
C VAL A 384 3.75 9.81 13.84
N TYR A 385 4.38 10.97 13.77
CA TYR A 385 4.94 11.49 12.53
C TYR A 385 6.11 10.65 11.99
N LYS A 386 6.98 10.13 12.85
CA LYS A 386 8.05 9.20 12.45
C LYS A 386 7.48 7.92 11.84
N ALA A 387 6.41 7.40 12.42
CA ALA A 387 5.72 6.22 11.89
C ALA A 387 4.96 6.51 10.58
N ASN A 388 4.67 7.78 10.29
CA ASN A 388 3.90 8.21 9.11
C ASN A 388 4.58 9.40 8.40
N PRO A 389 5.72 9.19 7.72
CA PRO A 389 6.53 10.28 7.16
C PRO A 389 5.82 11.14 6.11
N THR A 390 4.77 10.61 5.46
CA THR A 390 3.97 11.31 4.45
C THR A 390 2.82 12.13 5.03
N MET A 391 2.61 12.08 6.34
CA MET A 391 1.55 12.83 7.01
C MET A 391 1.94 14.32 7.03
N PRO A 392 1.05 15.24 6.62
CA PRO A 392 1.33 16.66 6.67
C PRO A 392 1.58 17.13 8.11
N ARG A 393 2.67 17.87 8.31
CA ARG A 393 2.98 18.52 9.60
C ARG A 393 2.38 19.91 9.62
N ASN A 394 1.19 20.04 10.18
CA ASN A 394 0.52 21.31 10.40
C ASN A 394 -0.36 21.24 11.65
N ARG A 395 -0.84 22.38 12.11
CA ARG A 395 -1.63 22.51 13.34
C ARG A 395 -2.87 21.60 13.34
N MET A 396 -3.59 21.55 12.24
CA MET A 396 -4.79 20.72 12.14
C MET A 396 -4.51 19.23 12.37
N TYR A 397 -3.45 18.69 11.76
CA TYR A 397 -3.06 17.29 11.96
C TYR A 397 -2.51 17.06 13.35
N HIS A 398 -1.70 17.99 13.89
CA HIS A 398 -1.18 17.92 15.25
C HIS A 398 -2.31 17.87 16.29
N ASP A 399 -3.27 18.79 16.23
CA ASP A 399 -4.43 18.82 17.13
C ASP A 399 -5.28 17.56 16.97
N ARG A 400 -5.44 17.04 15.75
CA ARG A 400 -6.17 15.80 15.49
C ARG A 400 -5.49 14.58 16.09
N ILE A 401 -4.17 14.49 16.00
CA ILE A 401 -3.40 13.40 16.63
C ILE A 401 -3.53 13.50 18.14
N THR A 402 -3.31 14.69 18.72
CA THR A 402 -3.43 14.92 20.15
C THR A 402 -4.81 14.53 20.68
N ASN A 403 -5.88 14.96 20.02
CA ASN A 403 -7.24 14.58 20.38
C ASN A 403 -7.50 13.07 20.28
N SER A 404 -6.95 12.43 19.25
CA SER A 404 -7.08 10.97 19.08
C SER A 404 -6.35 10.21 20.20
N LEU A 405 -5.15 10.64 20.58
CA LEU A 405 -4.41 10.04 21.70
C LEU A 405 -5.14 10.26 23.01
N LEU A 406 -5.69 11.46 23.22
CA LEU A 406 -6.46 11.78 24.42
C LEU A 406 -7.72 10.91 24.56
N GLN A 407 -8.46 10.73 23.48
CA GLN A 407 -9.60 9.82 23.44
C GLN A 407 -9.18 8.36 23.71
N ASN A 408 -8.08 7.92 23.10
CA ASN A 408 -7.57 6.57 23.36
C ASN A 408 -7.21 6.35 24.83
N ILE A 409 -6.63 7.34 25.49
CA ILE A 409 -6.37 7.27 26.94
C ILE A 409 -7.69 7.15 27.71
N ALA A 410 -8.70 7.97 27.39
CA ALA A 410 -9.99 7.95 28.06
C ALA A 410 -10.69 6.59 27.92
N PHE A 411 -10.76 6.05 26.71
CA PHE A 411 -11.34 4.73 26.45
C PHE A 411 -10.53 3.60 27.09
N ALA A 412 -9.21 3.69 27.10
CA ALA A 412 -8.36 2.69 27.75
C ALA A 412 -8.58 2.66 29.27
N GLN A 413 -8.75 3.83 29.91
CA GLN A 413 -9.08 3.90 31.35
C GLN A 413 -10.45 3.26 31.64
N GLU A 414 -11.46 3.56 30.81
CA GLU A 414 -12.78 2.93 30.96
C GLU A 414 -12.74 1.43 30.70
N SER A 415 -11.93 1.00 29.71
CA SER A 415 -11.72 -0.41 29.39
C SER A 415 -11.12 -1.18 30.58
N ARG A 416 -10.08 -0.64 31.21
CA ARG A 416 -9.46 -1.23 32.41
C ARG A 416 -10.45 -1.28 33.60
N LYS A 417 -11.19 -0.20 33.81
CA LYS A 417 -12.23 -0.16 34.83
C LYS A 417 -13.29 -1.25 34.64
N ARG A 418 -13.61 -1.59 33.39
CA ARG A 418 -14.55 -2.64 33.03
C ARG A 418 -13.90 -4.01 32.79
N LYS A 419 -12.61 -4.15 33.02
CA LYS A 419 -11.82 -5.38 32.85
C LYS A 419 -11.85 -5.91 31.42
N VAL A 420 -11.92 -5.03 30.42
CA VAL A 420 -11.82 -5.39 29.01
C VAL A 420 -10.42 -5.95 28.67
N ASP A 421 -9.39 -5.46 29.38
CA ASP A 421 -8.01 -5.97 29.34
C ASP A 421 -7.87 -7.45 29.78
N HIS A 422 -8.87 -8.00 30.47
CA HIS A 422 -8.94 -9.42 30.82
C HIS A 422 -9.79 -10.24 29.85
N SER A 423 -10.42 -9.62 28.86
CA SER A 423 -11.23 -10.33 27.87
C SER A 423 -10.36 -11.15 26.92
N TRP A 424 -10.90 -12.23 26.40
CA TRP A 424 -10.20 -13.06 25.42
C TRP A 424 -9.98 -12.30 24.10
N GLU A 425 -10.93 -11.45 23.70
CA GLU A 425 -10.82 -10.61 22.51
C GLU A 425 -9.59 -9.69 22.60
N TYR A 426 -9.37 -9.08 23.75
CA TYR A 426 -8.21 -8.23 23.95
C TYR A 426 -6.90 -9.03 23.95
N ARG A 427 -6.84 -10.18 24.62
CA ARG A 427 -5.66 -11.05 24.62
C ARG A 427 -5.30 -11.51 23.22
N ALA A 428 -6.30 -12.00 22.47
CA ALA A 428 -6.11 -12.40 21.07
C ALA A 428 -5.69 -11.22 20.18
N LEU A 429 -6.28 -10.06 20.38
CA LEU A 429 -5.93 -8.83 19.66
C LEU A 429 -4.48 -8.42 19.91
N VAL A 430 -4.00 -8.52 21.15
CA VAL A 430 -2.60 -8.24 21.49
C VAL A 430 -1.65 -9.20 20.79
N ARG A 431 -1.97 -10.52 20.76
CA ARG A 431 -1.15 -11.51 20.06
C ARG A 431 -1.14 -11.29 18.55
N GLU A 432 -2.32 -11.12 17.96
CA GLU A 432 -2.48 -10.85 16.53
C GLU A 432 -1.69 -9.61 16.10
N ASN A 433 -1.73 -8.61 16.94
CA ASN A 433 -1.01 -7.38 16.76
C ASN A 433 0.51 -7.60 16.69
N GLY A 434 1.10 -8.32 17.64
CA GLY A 434 2.52 -8.64 17.64
C GLY A 434 2.96 -9.44 16.40
N LEU A 435 2.16 -10.43 16.07
CA LEU A 435 2.39 -11.30 14.92
C LEU A 435 2.40 -10.53 13.60
N SER A 436 1.39 -9.68 13.36
CA SER A 436 1.30 -8.86 12.15
C SER A 436 2.48 -7.92 11.99
N TYR A 437 2.81 -7.18 13.03
CA TYR A 437 3.92 -6.22 12.95
C TYR A 437 5.23 -6.89 12.52
N VAL A 438 5.59 -7.97 13.20
CA VAL A 438 6.86 -8.64 12.91
C VAL A 438 6.85 -9.21 11.48
N CYS A 439 5.74 -9.80 11.05
CA CYS A 439 5.62 -10.30 9.69
C CYS A 439 5.77 -9.18 8.65
N ASP A 440 5.06 -8.05 8.85
CA ASP A 440 5.11 -6.91 7.93
C ASP A 440 6.49 -6.22 7.93
N ALA A 441 7.10 -6.04 9.12
CA ALA A 441 8.43 -5.45 9.24
C ALA A 441 9.50 -6.35 8.62
N PHE A 442 9.37 -7.66 8.79
CA PHE A 442 10.27 -8.64 8.20
C PHE A 442 10.12 -8.69 6.68
N GLU A 443 8.89 -8.74 6.18
CA GLU A 443 8.60 -8.66 4.74
C GLU A 443 9.24 -7.41 4.13
N ASN A 444 9.06 -6.24 4.76
CA ASN A 444 9.67 -5.01 4.31
C ASN A 444 11.20 -5.07 4.33
N LYS A 445 11.81 -5.58 5.39
CA LYS A 445 13.28 -5.77 5.45
C LYS A 445 13.79 -6.70 4.34
N ILE A 446 13.03 -7.72 3.97
CA ILE A 446 13.41 -8.66 2.90
C ILE A 446 13.14 -8.08 1.50
N LYS A 447 11.99 -7.47 1.28
CA LYS A 447 11.62 -6.92 -0.03
C LYS A 447 12.43 -5.69 -0.41
N PHE A 448 12.76 -4.83 0.56
CA PHE A 448 13.41 -3.54 0.34
C PHE A 448 14.90 -3.53 0.74
N ILE A 449 15.61 -4.66 0.54
CA ILE A 449 17.07 -4.69 0.66
C ILE A 449 17.67 -3.89 -0.51
N VAL A 450 18.42 -2.83 -0.19
CA VAL A 450 18.99 -1.88 -1.14
C VAL A 450 20.17 -2.46 -1.95
N ASN A 451 20.69 -3.62 -1.63
CA ASN A 451 21.85 -4.22 -2.31
C ASN A 451 21.42 -5.22 -3.40
N TYR A 452 21.22 -4.71 -4.60
CA TYR A 452 21.11 -5.56 -5.78
C TYR A 452 22.48 -6.03 -6.25
N PRO A 453 22.62 -7.29 -6.70
CA PRO A 453 23.85 -7.77 -7.32
C PRO A 453 24.25 -6.91 -8.53
N ASP A 454 25.54 -6.70 -8.73
CA ASP A 454 26.07 -5.91 -9.84
C ASP A 454 25.58 -6.40 -11.22
N ASP A 455 25.48 -7.72 -11.40
CA ASP A 455 24.97 -8.33 -12.61
C ASP A 455 23.52 -7.89 -12.91
N THR A 456 22.69 -7.78 -11.86
CA THR A 456 21.32 -7.30 -11.98
C THR A 456 21.28 -5.83 -12.35
N LEU A 457 22.05 -4.99 -11.65
CA LEU A 457 22.12 -3.55 -11.94
C LEU A 457 22.68 -3.30 -13.35
N LYS A 458 23.67 -4.11 -13.76
CA LYS A 458 24.26 -4.03 -15.10
C LYS A 458 23.26 -4.42 -16.18
N ALA A 459 22.50 -5.50 -15.98
CA ALA A 459 21.45 -5.92 -16.93
C ALA A 459 20.36 -4.84 -17.10
N VAL A 460 20.00 -4.14 -16.01
CA VAL A 460 19.08 -3.00 -16.06
C VAL A 460 19.69 -1.83 -16.82
N TYR A 461 20.93 -1.48 -16.48
CA TYR A 461 21.63 -0.38 -17.15
C TYR A 461 21.80 -0.63 -18.66
N ASP A 462 22.15 -1.85 -19.05
CA ASP A 462 22.33 -2.21 -20.46
C ASP A 462 21.02 -2.13 -21.26
N LYS A 463 19.87 -2.30 -20.59
CA LYS A 463 18.55 -2.17 -21.24
C LYS A 463 18.04 -0.73 -21.31
N ILE A 464 18.22 0.07 -20.27
CA ILE A 464 17.57 1.39 -20.14
C ILE A 464 18.53 2.54 -19.82
N GLY A 465 19.84 2.27 -19.64
CA GLY A 465 20.78 3.29 -19.19
C GLY A 465 20.50 3.79 -17.78
N ASN A 466 20.86 5.04 -17.52
CA ASN A 466 20.40 5.76 -16.35
C ASN A 466 19.32 6.76 -16.78
N PRO A 467 18.06 6.51 -16.47
CA PRO A 467 16.96 7.34 -16.92
C PRO A 467 16.97 8.78 -16.41
N ALA A 468 17.58 9.01 -15.23
CA ALA A 468 17.74 10.37 -14.67
C ALA A 468 18.93 11.11 -15.31
N HIS A 469 19.91 10.36 -15.82
CA HIS A 469 21.16 10.90 -16.37
C HIS A 469 21.67 10.00 -17.51
N PRO A 470 21.13 10.11 -18.74
CA PRO A 470 21.40 9.21 -19.85
C PRO A 470 22.89 9.04 -20.23
N ASN A 471 23.70 10.05 -19.95
CA ASN A 471 25.13 10.05 -20.26
C ASN A 471 26.01 9.55 -19.09
N MET A 472 25.41 9.14 -17.99
CA MET A 472 26.14 8.66 -16.82
C MET A 472 26.60 7.21 -17.01
N SER A 473 27.87 6.92 -16.64
CA SER A 473 28.40 5.56 -16.72
C SER A 473 27.67 4.59 -15.77
N PHE A 474 27.74 3.30 -16.03
CA PHE A 474 27.17 2.27 -15.14
C PHE A 474 27.66 2.43 -13.70
N GLU A 475 28.97 2.60 -13.51
CA GLU A 475 29.58 2.74 -12.17
C GLU A 475 28.98 3.92 -11.39
N SER A 476 28.79 5.06 -12.05
CA SER A 476 28.17 6.23 -11.46
C SER A 476 26.67 6.10 -11.26
N SER A 477 26.02 5.19 -12.00
CA SER A 477 24.57 4.98 -11.97
C SER A 477 24.12 3.95 -10.92
N ARG A 478 25.00 3.15 -10.36
CA ARG A 478 24.67 2.04 -9.44
C ARG A 478 23.69 2.42 -8.32
N ALA A 479 24.00 3.50 -7.61
CA ALA A 479 23.16 3.96 -6.50
C ALA A 479 21.76 4.39 -6.99
N ASN A 480 21.70 5.07 -8.14
CA ASN A 480 20.45 5.52 -8.73
C ASN A 480 19.59 4.34 -9.22
N LEU A 481 20.21 3.36 -9.88
CA LEU A 481 19.53 2.14 -10.35
C LEU A 481 19.02 1.31 -9.18
N SER A 482 19.81 1.14 -8.13
CA SER A 482 19.39 0.44 -6.90
C SER A 482 18.19 1.12 -6.25
N ASN A 483 18.24 2.44 -6.06
CA ASN A 483 17.15 3.22 -5.50
C ASN A 483 15.90 3.16 -6.40
N TRP A 484 16.10 3.10 -7.69
CA TRP A 484 15.05 3.00 -8.69
C TRP A 484 14.29 1.67 -8.60
N LEU A 485 15.03 0.58 -8.49
CA LEU A 485 14.45 -0.75 -8.36
C LEU A 485 13.67 -0.95 -7.04
N ASP A 486 13.98 -0.15 -6.03
CA ASP A 486 13.28 -0.15 -4.76
C ASP A 486 12.10 0.82 -4.69
N MET A 487 11.96 1.73 -5.67
CA MET A 487 10.83 2.67 -5.68
C MET A 487 9.52 2.01 -6.09
N PRO A 488 8.40 2.36 -5.45
CA PRO A 488 7.07 2.03 -5.95
C PRO A 488 6.85 2.58 -7.37
N ARG A 489 6.27 1.77 -8.24
CA ARG A 489 6.08 2.07 -9.67
C ARG A 489 5.41 3.42 -9.96
N ASN A 490 4.41 3.79 -9.15
CA ASN A 490 3.72 5.08 -9.27
C ASN A 490 4.61 6.29 -8.94
N LEU A 491 5.60 6.12 -8.04
CA LEU A 491 6.58 7.17 -7.73
C LEU A 491 7.64 7.29 -8.82
N LEU A 492 8.06 6.18 -9.42
CA LEU A 492 8.96 6.16 -10.57
C LEU A 492 8.35 6.88 -11.78
N LYS A 493 7.10 6.55 -12.14
CA LYS A 493 6.37 7.27 -13.19
C LYS A 493 6.32 8.78 -12.93
N ARG A 494 6.09 9.19 -11.69
CA ARG A 494 5.93 10.61 -11.32
C ARG A 494 7.23 11.39 -11.28
N LYS A 495 8.36 10.74 -10.92
CA LYS A 495 9.63 11.41 -10.68
C LYS A 495 10.56 11.45 -11.90
N TYR A 496 10.48 10.44 -12.76
CA TYR A 496 11.46 10.26 -13.85
C TYR A 496 10.83 10.27 -15.24
N TYR A 497 9.57 9.85 -15.40
CA TYR A 497 8.90 9.82 -16.72
C TYR A 497 8.81 11.22 -17.32
N TYR A 498 8.46 12.22 -16.54
CA TYR A 498 8.31 13.60 -17.02
C TYR A 498 9.63 14.32 -17.37
N SER A 499 10.76 13.82 -16.90
CA SER A 499 12.08 14.39 -17.21
C SER A 499 12.83 13.68 -18.36
N LEU A 500 12.23 12.63 -18.95
CA LEU A 500 12.90 11.71 -19.85
C LEU A 500 12.19 11.49 -21.19
N GLU A 501 11.01 12.09 -21.42
CA GLU A 501 10.23 11.91 -22.65
C GLU A 501 11.03 12.16 -23.92
N ASP A 502 11.98 13.11 -23.87
CA ASP A 502 12.78 13.50 -25.03
C ASP A 502 13.96 12.56 -25.34
N TYR A 503 14.30 11.66 -24.44
CA TYR A 503 15.49 10.80 -24.53
C TYR A 503 15.19 9.32 -24.66
N LEU A 504 13.92 8.95 -24.73
CA LEU A 504 13.51 7.57 -24.65
C LEU A 504 13.01 7.07 -26.00
N PRO A 505 13.34 5.81 -26.38
CA PRO A 505 12.77 5.21 -27.58
C PRO A 505 11.24 5.17 -27.51
N ASP A 506 10.56 5.18 -28.67
CA ASP A 506 9.10 5.17 -28.79
C ASP A 506 8.40 4.01 -28.05
N ASP A 507 9.14 2.95 -27.71
CA ASP A 507 8.69 1.78 -26.95
C ASP A 507 9.08 1.82 -25.45
N TYR A 508 9.59 2.95 -24.96
CA TYR A 508 10.12 3.07 -23.60
C TYR A 508 9.09 2.71 -22.54
N GLU A 509 7.87 3.19 -22.64
CA GLU A 509 6.82 2.87 -21.66
C GLU A 509 6.53 1.37 -21.63
N THR A 510 6.54 0.71 -22.77
CA THR A 510 6.39 -0.74 -22.89
C THR A 510 7.59 -1.46 -22.30
N SER A 511 8.81 -1.00 -22.61
CA SER A 511 10.05 -1.61 -22.11
C SER A 511 10.22 -1.44 -20.62
N ILE A 512 9.92 -0.25 -20.06
CA ILE A 512 9.94 -0.01 -18.62
C ILE A 512 8.84 -0.78 -17.89
N ASN A 513 7.62 -0.80 -18.42
CA ASN A 513 6.52 -1.57 -17.82
C ASN A 513 6.82 -3.07 -17.82
N ARG A 514 7.43 -3.57 -18.87
CA ARG A 514 7.90 -4.95 -18.98
C ARG A 514 9.01 -5.24 -17.99
N LEU A 515 10.03 -4.39 -17.94
CA LEU A 515 11.15 -4.53 -17.00
C LEU A 515 10.64 -4.53 -15.55
N PHE A 516 9.76 -3.60 -15.18
CA PHE A 516 9.21 -3.53 -13.83
C PHE A 516 8.29 -4.69 -13.50
N SER A 517 7.47 -5.17 -14.45
CA SER A 517 6.64 -6.36 -14.19
C SER A 517 7.51 -7.62 -14.06
N GLU A 518 8.54 -7.77 -14.85
CA GLU A 518 9.47 -8.89 -14.75
C GLU A 518 10.35 -8.83 -13.49
N MET A 519 10.82 -7.65 -13.10
CA MET A 519 11.70 -7.48 -11.93
C MET A 519 10.93 -7.41 -10.61
N GLU A 520 9.78 -6.76 -10.56
CA GLU A 520 8.95 -6.68 -9.37
C GLU A 520 8.46 -8.07 -8.93
N ILE A 521 8.08 -8.92 -9.88
CA ILE A 521 7.68 -10.30 -9.61
C ILE A 521 8.92 -11.17 -9.30
N SER A 522 10.04 -11.00 -10.03
CA SER A 522 11.18 -11.92 -9.92
C SER A 522 12.13 -11.64 -8.75
N TYR A 523 12.24 -10.40 -8.27
CA TYR A 523 13.22 -10.09 -7.22
C TYR A 523 12.63 -9.83 -5.84
N ARG A 524 11.62 -8.99 -5.72
CA ARG A 524 11.04 -8.68 -4.41
C ARG A 524 10.17 -9.81 -3.90
N ASP A 525 9.24 -10.26 -4.72
CA ASP A 525 8.31 -11.32 -4.31
C ASP A 525 9.01 -12.67 -4.27
N ALA A 526 9.91 -13.01 -5.22
CA ALA A 526 10.68 -14.24 -5.14
C ALA A 526 11.66 -14.28 -3.97
N ARG A 527 12.22 -13.15 -3.53
CA ARG A 527 12.99 -13.11 -2.27
C ARG A 527 12.11 -13.41 -1.08
N TRP A 528 10.92 -12.82 -1.04
CA TRP A 528 9.97 -13.06 0.02
C TRP A 528 9.46 -14.50 0.01
N ASP A 529 9.04 -15.01 -1.13
CA ASP A 529 8.55 -16.38 -1.30
C ASP A 529 9.61 -17.41 -0.88
N ARG A 530 10.89 -17.15 -1.19
CA ARG A 530 11.99 -18.00 -0.72
C ARG A 530 12.08 -18.01 0.80
N VAL A 531 12.00 -16.85 1.44
CA VAL A 531 12.03 -16.74 2.92
C VAL A 531 10.82 -17.42 3.54
N VAL A 532 9.64 -17.24 2.97
CA VAL A 532 8.41 -17.92 3.41
C VAL A 532 8.56 -19.44 3.28
N THR A 533 9.07 -19.92 2.15
CA THR A 533 9.31 -21.35 1.91
C THR A 533 10.34 -21.94 2.89
N GLU A 534 11.44 -21.22 3.13
CA GLU A 534 12.44 -21.62 4.12
C GLU A 534 11.88 -21.63 5.55
N ALA A 535 11.09 -20.63 5.92
CA ALA A 535 10.44 -20.56 7.23
C ALA A 535 9.50 -21.75 7.46
N TRP A 536 8.74 -22.12 6.44
CA TRP A 536 7.87 -23.28 6.45
C TRP A 536 8.64 -24.61 6.50
N GLY A 537 9.65 -24.78 5.66
CA GLY A 537 10.48 -25.99 5.63
C GLY A 537 11.18 -26.28 6.95
N LYS A 538 11.50 -25.23 7.74
CA LYS A 538 12.12 -25.35 9.06
C LYS A 538 11.11 -25.43 10.22
N ALA A 539 9.85 -25.09 9.99
CA ALA A 539 8.84 -24.98 11.03
C ALA A 539 8.49 -26.34 11.62
N LYS A 540 8.58 -26.46 12.95
CA LYS A 540 8.06 -27.60 13.71
C LYS A 540 6.62 -27.31 14.07
N VAL A 541 5.68 -27.90 13.33
CA VAL A 541 4.25 -27.70 13.49
C VAL A 541 3.65 -28.88 14.26
N SER A 542 2.85 -28.56 15.29
CA SER A 542 2.02 -29.53 16.02
C SER A 542 0.58 -29.01 16.03
N LEU A 543 -0.35 -29.82 15.59
CA LEU A 543 -1.77 -29.53 15.63
C LEU A 543 -2.47 -30.47 16.61
N TYR A 544 -3.37 -29.93 17.45
CA TYR A 544 -4.01 -30.68 18.52
C TYR A 544 -5.49 -30.94 18.28
N THR A 545 -6.08 -30.36 17.20
CA THR A 545 -7.49 -30.56 16.88
C THR A 545 -7.64 -31.10 15.46
N ASP A 546 -8.19 -32.30 15.35
CA ASP A 546 -8.39 -33.01 14.08
C ASP A 546 -9.57 -32.47 13.25
N SER A 547 -10.46 -31.71 13.88
CA SER A 547 -11.71 -31.25 13.28
C SER A 547 -11.58 -30.03 12.35
N ILE A 548 -10.44 -29.35 12.34
CA ILE A 548 -10.22 -28.11 11.59
C ILE A 548 -9.67 -28.40 10.19
N PHE A 549 -8.99 -29.53 9.99
CA PHE A 549 -8.49 -29.96 8.67
C PHE A 549 -9.46 -30.91 8.00
N LEU A 550 -9.96 -30.52 6.86
CA LEU A 550 -10.89 -31.30 6.04
C LEU A 550 -10.21 -32.29 5.08
N LEU A 551 -8.93 -32.54 5.23
CA LEU A 551 -8.40 -33.76 4.65
C LEU A 551 -8.77 -34.86 5.62
N PRO A 552 -9.46 -35.93 5.19
CA PRO A 552 -9.60 -37.15 5.98
C PRO A 552 -8.22 -37.50 6.53
N GLN A 553 -8.16 -37.96 7.80
CA GLN A 553 -6.93 -38.55 8.32
C GLN A 553 -6.69 -39.85 7.57
N GLU A 554 -6.17 -39.74 6.38
CA GLU A 554 -5.80 -40.90 5.60
C GLU A 554 -4.30 -41.13 5.79
N ASN A 555 -4.00 -42.36 6.20
CA ASN A 555 -2.68 -42.81 6.56
C ASN A 555 -1.68 -42.86 5.38
N SER A 556 -2.09 -42.44 4.18
CA SER A 556 -1.22 -42.41 3.01
C SER A 556 -1.47 -41.17 2.13
N LEU A 557 -0.38 -40.70 1.54
CA LEU A 557 -0.39 -39.58 0.57
C LEU A 557 -1.26 -39.90 -0.66
N ASP A 558 -1.26 -41.14 -1.11
CA ASP A 558 -2.04 -41.60 -2.27
C ASP A 558 -3.53 -41.49 -2.01
N SER A 559 -3.99 -41.83 -0.81
CA SER A 559 -5.37 -41.67 -0.42
C SER A 559 -5.83 -40.23 -0.37
N ALA A 560 -4.96 -39.32 0.12
CA ALA A 560 -5.25 -37.89 0.12
C ALA A 560 -5.40 -37.35 -1.31
N ILE A 561 -4.50 -37.74 -2.23
CA ILE A 561 -4.60 -37.38 -3.65
C ILE A 561 -5.89 -37.95 -4.27
N ALA A 562 -6.23 -39.21 -4.01
CA ALA A 562 -7.47 -39.82 -4.51
C ALA A 562 -8.72 -39.09 -4.02
N ALA A 563 -8.70 -38.58 -2.76
CA ALA A 563 -9.79 -37.79 -2.23
C ALA A 563 -9.93 -36.42 -2.98
N LEU A 564 -8.81 -35.77 -3.32
CA LEU A 564 -8.82 -34.55 -4.10
C LEU A 564 -9.36 -34.78 -5.53
N ASP A 565 -8.97 -35.87 -6.17
CA ASP A 565 -9.51 -36.26 -7.47
C ASP A 565 -11.05 -36.55 -7.40
N SER A 566 -11.56 -37.04 -6.24
CA SER A 566 -13.00 -37.20 -6.02
C SER A 566 -13.70 -35.86 -5.86
N PHE A 567 -13.13 -34.95 -5.04
CA PHE A 567 -13.68 -33.60 -4.89
C PHE A 567 -13.68 -32.81 -6.21
N TYR A 568 -12.68 -33.00 -7.04
CA TYR A 568 -12.63 -32.37 -8.36
C TYR A 568 -13.77 -32.87 -9.26
N ARG A 569 -14.00 -34.18 -9.32
CA ARG A 569 -15.14 -34.79 -10.07
C ARG A 569 -16.51 -34.33 -9.54
N GLU A 570 -16.59 -34.01 -8.27
CA GLU A 570 -17.81 -33.50 -7.62
C GLU A 570 -17.95 -31.98 -7.77
N GLN A 571 -17.03 -31.29 -8.52
CA GLN A 571 -17.00 -29.85 -8.70
C GLN A 571 -16.88 -29.06 -7.38
N LYS A 572 -16.27 -29.66 -6.36
CA LYS A 572 -15.97 -29.01 -5.08
C LYS A 572 -14.60 -28.33 -5.13
N LEU A 573 -14.47 -27.36 -6.03
CA LEU A 573 -13.19 -26.73 -6.39
C LEU A 573 -12.50 -26.05 -5.18
N ASP A 574 -13.27 -25.48 -4.26
CA ASP A 574 -12.79 -24.92 -2.99
C ASP A 574 -12.03 -25.95 -2.16
N LYS A 575 -12.56 -27.19 -2.07
CA LYS A 575 -11.91 -28.28 -1.33
C LYS A 575 -10.66 -28.79 -2.02
N VAL A 576 -10.69 -28.85 -3.36
CA VAL A 576 -9.54 -29.24 -4.16
C VAL A 576 -8.40 -28.26 -3.97
N LEU A 577 -8.69 -26.96 -4.06
CA LEU A 577 -7.71 -25.89 -3.87
C LEU A 577 -7.05 -25.98 -2.49
N VAL A 578 -7.87 -26.01 -1.43
CA VAL A 578 -7.36 -26.09 -0.04
C VAL A 578 -6.59 -27.38 0.19
N GLY A 579 -7.03 -28.49 -0.39
CA GLY A 579 -6.35 -29.77 -0.25
C GLY A 579 -4.97 -29.79 -0.92
N TRP A 580 -4.83 -29.30 -2.15
CA TRP A 580 -3.54 -29.19 -2.81
C TRP A 580 -2.59 -28.19 -2.12
N GLN A 581 -3.11 -27.05 -1.64
CA GLN A 581 -2.32 -26.13 -0.82
C GLN A 581 -1.83 -26.83 0.45
N GLY A 582 -2.70 -27.57 1.14
CA GLY A 582 -2.34 -28.31 2.34
C GLY A 582 -1.31 -29.43 2.10
N LEU A 583 -1.36 -30.12 0.95
CA LEU A 583 -0.35 -31.10 0.57
C LEU A 583 1.00 -30.43 0.25
N ARG A 584 0.99 -29.33 -0.50
CA ARG A 584 2.18 -28.53 -0.80
C ARG A 584 2.88 -28.06 0.48
N ASP A 585 2.11 -27.55 1.43
CA ASP A 585 2.63 -27.05 2.70
C ASP A 585 3.15 -28.18 3.63
N ARG A 586 2.54 -29.38 3.53
CA ARG A 586 2.92 -30.54 4.36
C ARG A 586 4.16 -31.25 3.84
N TYR A 587 4.40 -31.22 2.53
CA TYR A 587 5.48 -31.98 1.88
C TYR A 587 6.40 -31.11 1.03
N PRO A 588 6.98 -30.01 1.59
CA PRO A 588 7.76 -29.06 0.82
C PRO A 588 9.07 -29.65 0.25
N GLU A 589 9.59 -30.75 0.86
CA GLU A 589 10.77 -31.45 0.39
C GLU A 589 10.44 -32.52 -0.69
N ASN A 590 9.17 -32.76 -0.94
CA ASN A 590 8.74 -33.74 -1.93
C ASN A 590 8.49 -33.06 -3.28
N ASP A 591 9.49 -33.11 -4.17
CA ASP A 591 9.45 -32.49 -5.49
C ASP A 591 8.23 -32.93 -6.34
N THR A 592 7.82 -34.20 -6.23
CA THR A 592 6.64 -34.72 -6.94
C THR A 592 5.35 -34.03 -6.45
N ILE A 593 5.22 -33.84 -5.14
CA ILE A 593 4.05 -33.16 -4.55
C ILE A 593 4.10 -31.67 -4.86
N MET A 594 5.24 -31.05 -4.70
CA MET A 594 5.42 -29.62 -5.02
C MET A 594 5.04 -29.33 -6.48
N LYS A 595 5.51 -30.15 -7.37
CA LYS A 595 5.23 -30.07 -8.80
C LYS A 595 3.75 -30.25 -9.10
N LYS A 596 3.17 -31.38 -8.65
CA LYS A 596 1.75 -31.72 -8.91
C LYS A 596 0.83 -30.67 -8.28
N SER A 597 1.06 -30.29 -7.02
CA SER A 597 0.22 -29.28 -6.35
C SER A 597 0.28 -27.91 -7.01
N THR A 598 1.45 -27.43 -7.45
CA THR A 598 1.58 -26.14 -8.13
C THR A 598 0.78 -26.12 -9.43
N TYR A 599 0.83 -27.21 -10.21
CA TYR A 599 0.06 -27.32 -11.45
C TYR A 599 -1.45 -27.39 -11.20
N GLU A 600 -1.88 -28.25 -10.26
CA GLU A 600 -3.31 -28.45 -9.94
C GLU A 600 -3.92 -27.19 -9.29
N ILE A 601 -3.17 -26.49 -8.44
CA ILE A 601 -3.61 -25.21 -7.87
C ILE A 601 -3.83 -24.18 -8.99
N ALA A 602 -2.90 -24.07 -9.95
CA ALA A 602 -3.06 -23.18 -11.09
C ALA A 602 -4.32 -23.49 -11.90
N HIS A 603 -4.57 -24.77 -12.15
CA HIS A 603 -5.73 -25.23 -12.91
C HIS A 603 -7.04 -24.91 -12.18
N VAL A 604 -7.15 -25.28 -10.90
CA VAL A 604 -8.35 -25.04 -10.09
C VAL A 604 -8.65 -23.53 -9.95
N LEU A 605 -7.62 -22.70 -9.73
CA LEU A 605 -7.78 -21.25 -9.69
C LEU A 605 -8.34 -20.69 -11.01
N SER A 606 -7.93 -21.24 -12.16
CA SER A 606 -8.48 -20.85 -13.45
C SER A 606 -9.97 -21.20 -13.56
N GLU A 607 -10.37 -22.40 -13.13
CA GLU A 607 -11.79 -22.83 -13.12
C GLU A 607 -12.64 -22.01 -12.14
N MET A 608 -12.04 -21.51 -11.05
CA MET A 608 -12.67 -20.60 -10.09
C MET A 608 -12.71 -19.15 -10.56
N ASN A 609 -12.22 -18.85 -11.76
CA ASN A 609 -12.05 -17.51 -12.34
C ASN A 609 -11.08 -16.59 -11.57
N ASP A 610 -10.21 -17.15 -10.74
CA ASP A 610 -9.11 -16.41 -10.10
C ASP A 610 -7.88 -16.41 -11.02
N TYR A 611 -8.02 -15.71 -12.13
CA TYR A 611 -7.05 -15.72 -13.23
C TYR A 611 -5.71 -15.08 -12.84
N ASP A 612 -5.71 -14.12 -11.93
CA ASP A 612 -4.48 -13.46 -11.53
C ASP A 612 -3.57 -14.41 -10.72
N HIS A 613 -4.12 -15.18 -9.79
CA HIS A 613 -3.36 -16.19 -9.06
C HIS A 613 -3.03 -17.40 -9.95
N SER A 614 -3.99 -17.86 -10.77
CA SER A 614 -3.77 -18.97 -11.68
C SER A 614 -2.57 -18.76 -12.61
N GLN A 615 -2.50 -17.59 -13.29
CA GLN A 615 -1.41 -17.31 -14.21
C GLN A 615 -0.05 -17.22 -13.51
N ARG A 616 -0.01 -16.83 -12.23
CA ARG A 616 1.23 -16.81 -11.42
C ARG A 616 1.70 -18.22 -11.08
N GLU A 617 0.78 -19.09 -10.65
CA GLU A 617 1.11 -20.49 -10.34
C GLU A 617 1.57 -21.24 -11.60
N TYR A 618 0.92 -21.04 -12.76
CA TYR A 618 1.41 -21.59 -14.03
C TYR A 618 2.81 -21.10 -14.38
N ARG A 619 3.08 -19.80 -14.19
CA ARG A 619 4.43 -19.26 -14.40
C ARG A 619 5.44 -19.90 -13.45
N SER A 620 5.10 -20.01 -12.18
CA SER A 620 5.94 -20.68 -11.19
C SER A 620 6.28 -22.10 -11.61
N PHE A 621 5.27 -22.85 -12.06
CA PHE A 621 5.44 -24.23 -12.50
C PHE A 621 6.48 -24.38 -13.62
N TYR A 622 6.29 -23.75 -14.78
CA TYR A 622 7.22 -23.93 -15.89
C TYR A 622 8.57 -23.24 -15.68
N SER A 623 8.68 -22.33 -14.72
CA SER A 623 9.96 -21.70 -14.36
C SER A 623 10.82 -22.59 -13.47
N VAL A 624 10.18 -23.34 -12.56
CA VAL A 624 10.87 -24.22 -11.61
C VAL A 624 11.14 -25.60 -12.25
N TRP A 625 10.18 -26.10 -13.05
CA TRP A 625 10.27 -27.42 -13.70
C TRP A 625 10.12 -27.32 -15.21
N PRO A 626 11.10 -26.69 -15.92
CA PRO A 626 10.98 -26.43 -17.37
C PRO A 626 10.98 -27.70 -18.22
N ASP A 627 11.53 -28.80 -17.70
CA ASP A 627 11.61 -30.09 -18.38
C ASP A 627 10.43 -31.02 -18.07
N ASP A 628 9.48 -30.59 -17.25
CA ASP A 628 8.30 -31.40 -16.95
C ASP A 628 7.35 -31.45 -18.17
N PRO A 629 6.73 -32.63 -18.46
CA PRO A 629 5.80 -32.75 -19.57
C PRO A 629 4.62 -31.76 -19.56
N ASN A 630 4.25 -31.24 -18.40
CA ASN A 630 3.19 -30.25 -18.27
C ASN A 630 3.70 -28.80 -18.39
N ALA A 631 5.01 -28.57 -18.51
CA ALA A 631 5.56 -27.21 -18.63
C ALA A 631 5.05 -26.48 -19.88
N GLU A 632 4.94 -27.21 -21.00
CA GLU A 632 4.35 -26.65 -22.23
C GLU A 632 2.89 -26.24 -22.04
N LYS A 633 2.07 -27.12 -21.39
CA LYS A 633 0.67 -26.84 -21.10
C LYS A 633 0.50 -25.67 -20.14
N ALA A 634 1.32 -25.62 -19.08
CA ALA A 634 1.30 -24.54 -18.11
C ALA A 634 1.63 -23.19 -18.76
N MET A 635 2.64 -23.16 -19.63
CA MET A 635 3.03 -21.94 -20.33
C MET A 635 1.97 -21.47 -21.32
N PHE A 636 1.39 -22.40 -22.10
CA PHE A 636 0.28 -22.10 -22.99
C PHE A 636 -0.96 -21.61 -22.24
N SER A 637 -1.36 -22.31 -21.16
CA SER A 637 -2.52 -21.93 -20.33
C SER A 637 -2.35 -20.52 -19.76
N ARG A 638 -1.13 -20.15 -19.34
CA ARG A 638 -0.85 -18.79 -18.92
C ARG A 638 -1.05 -17.79 -20.06
N GLY A 639 -0.55 -18.06 -21.26
CA GLY A 639 -0.75 -17.22 -22.44
C GLY A 639 -2.24 -17.04 -22.76
N PHE A 640 -2.99 -18.14 -22.73
CA PHE A 640 -4.44 -18.15 -22.95
C PHE A 640 -5.18 -17.29 -21.93
N ILE A 641 -4.93 -17.49 -20.63
CA ILE A 641 -5.55 -16.71 -19.55
C ILE A 641 -5.26 -15.21 -19.72
N LEU A 642 -4.02 -14.86 -20.05
CA LEU A 642 -3.62 -13.46 -20.26
C LEU A 642 -4.36 -12.83 -21.44
N THR A 643 -4.65 -13.59 -22.50
CA THR A 643 -5.39 -13.13 -23.69
C THR A 643 -6.88 -13.04 -23.40
N GLU A 644 -7.50 -14.18 -23.11
CA GLU A 644 -8.96 -14.34 -23.16
C GLU A 644 -9.65 -13.83 -21.88
N ASN A 645 -9.00 -13.98 -20.71
CA ASN A 645 -9.64 -13.66 -19.43
C ASN A 645 -9.15 -12.34 -18.82
N MET A 646 -7.89 -11.97 -19.08
CA MET A 646 -7.29 -10.79 -18.45
C MET A 646 -7.08 -9.62 -19.42
N HIS A 647 -7.19 -9.85 -20.72
CA HIS A 647 -6.97 -8.86 -21.78
C HIS A 647 -5.63 -8.11 -21.64
N LYS A 648 -4.57 -8.87 -21.29
CA LYS A 648 -3.20 -8.37 -21.14
C LYS A 648 -2.38 -8.74 -22.39
N ASP A 649 -2.79 -8.23 -23.53
CA ASP A 649 -2.33 -8.62 -24.85
C ASP A 649 -0.80 -8.56 -25.03
N SER A 650 -0.16 -7.50 -24.54
CA SER A 650 1.30 -7.38 -24.64
C SER A 650 2.03 -8.50 -23.91
N LEU A 651 1.60 -8.80 -22.67
CA LEU A 651 2.20 -9.87 -21.87
C LEU A 651 1.88 -11.26 -22.44
N ALA A 652 0.66 -11.42 -22.99
CA ALA A 652 0.25 -12.65 -23.67
C ALA A 652 1.11 -12.92 -24.90
N LEU A 653 1.37 -11.92 -25.73
CA LEU A 653 2.25 -12.03 -26.91
C LEU A 653 3.66 -12.48 -26.53
N ASP A 654 4.22 -11.93 -25.44
CA ASP A 654 5.53 -12.33 -24.96
C ASP A 654 5.56 -13.80 -24.55
N VAL A 655 4.58 -14.22 -23.74
CA VAL A 655 4.48 -15.60 -23.24
C VAL A 655 4.27 -16.59 -24.38
N LEU A 656 3.38 -16.28 -25.33
CA LEU A 656 3.07 -17.17 -26.46
C LEU A 656 4.23 -17.26 -27.45
N ASN A 657 4.95 -16.17 -27.69
CA ASN A 657 6.16 -16.19 -28.53
C ASN A 657 7.30 -16.98 -27.84
N GLU A 658 7.49 -16.82 -26.53
CA GLU A 658 8.45 -17.61 -25.75
C GLU A 658 8.06 -19.10 -25.75
N PHE A 659 6.76 -19.42 -25.62
CA PHE A 659 6.23 -20.78 -25.73
C PHE A 659 6.65 -21.45 -27.05
N LYS A 660 6.44 -20.77 -28.17
CA LYS A 660 6.82 -21.28 -29.49
C LYS A 660 8.33 -21.53 -29.64
N GLN A 661 9.15 -20.69 -29.01
CA GLN A 661 10.59 -20.87 -29.01
C GLN A 661 11.05 -22.06 -28.18
N LYS A 662 10.44 -22.24 -27.00
CA LYS A 662 10.79 -23.32 -26.05
C LYS A 662 10.22 -24.69 -26.51
N PHE A 663 9.01 -24.68 -27.03
CA PHE A 663 8.26 -25.89 -27.37
C PHE A 663 7.84 -25.94 -28.86
N PRO A 664 8.79 -25.85 -29.81
CA PRO A 664 8.46 -25.72 -31.24
C PRO A 664 7.79 -26.97 -31.86
N LYS A 665 7.78 -28.09 -31.14
CA LYS A 665 7.13 -29.34 -31.54
C LYS A 665 5.85 -29.64 -30.80
N SER A 666 5.40 -28.74 -29.95
CA SER A 666 4.14 -28.93 -29.20
C SER A 666 2.95 -28.88 -30.16
N GLU A 667 1.96 -29.71 -29.87
CA GLU A 667 0.67 -29.70 -30.61
C GLU A 667 -0.11 -28.37 -30.34
N LEU A 668 0.27 -27.61 -29.35
CA LEU A 668 -0.35 -26.32 -28.99
C LEU A 668 0.21 -25.13 -29.76
N VAL A 669 1.21 -25.34 -30.62
CA VAL A 669 1.83 -24.25 -31.43
C VAL A 669 0.81 -23.60 -32.36
N GLU A 670 -0.03 -24.38 -33.03
CA GLU A 670 -1.09 -23.85 -33.91
C GLU A 670 -2.08 -22.98 -33.15
N SER A 671 -2.48 -23.41 -31.95
CA SER A 671 -3.36 -22.64 -31.06
C SER A 671 -2.68 -21.35 -30.55
N ALA A 672 -1.38 -21.41 -30.27
CA ALA A 672 -0.60 -20.23 -29.90
C ALA A 672 -0.49 -19.22 -31.03
N ASP A 673 -0.28 -19.73 -32.29
CA ASP A 673 -0.25 -18.88 -33.50
C ASP A 673 -1.59 -18.19 -33.72
N TRP A 674 -2.69 -18.92 -33.55
CA TRP A 674 -4.03 -18.35 -33.69
C TRP A 674 -4.27 -17.24 -32.66
N LEU A 675 -3.91 -17.46 -31.36
CA LEU A 675 -4.04 -16.44 -30.32
C LEU A 675 -3.19 -15.20 -30.63
N ILE A 676 -1.95 -15.38 -31.06
CA ILE A 676 -1.03 -14.28 -31.45
C ILE A 676 -1.65 -13.46 -32.60
N GLU A 677 -2.19 -14.12 -33.59
CA GLU A 677 -2.79 -13.45 -34.74
C GLU A 677 -4.10 -12.76 -34.39
N ASN A 678 -4.92 -13.37 -33.50
CA ASN A 678 -6.12 -12.77 -33.00
C ASN A 678 -5.82 -11.48 -32.20
N ILE A 679 -4.81 -11.51 -31.34
CA ILE A 679 -4.35 -10.30 -30.62
C ILE A 679 -3.90 -9.22 -31.61
N ARG A 680 -3.07 -9.57 -32.59
CA ARG A 680 -2.53 -8.61 -33.59
C ARG A 680 -3.61 -8.01 -34.48
N SER A 681 -4.67 -8.76 -34.77
CA SER A 681 -5.83 -8.28 -35.53
C SER A 681 -6.86 -7.51 -34.68
N GLY A 682 -6.60 -7.30 -33.38
CA GLY A 682 -7.53 -6.66 -32.48
C GLY A 682 -8.83 -7.47 -32.26
N GLY A 683 -8.73 -8.81 -32.27
CA GLY A 683 -9.87 -9.71 -32.05
C GLY A 683 -10.70 -10.02 -33.30
N GLN A 684 -10.26 -9.62 -34.47
CA GLN A 684 -11.04 -9.81 -35.71
C GLN A 684 -11.24 -11.30 -36.06
N LEU A 685 -10.23 -12.14 -35.82
CA LEU A 685 -10.34 -13.57 -36.12
C LEU A 685 -11.40 -14.28 -35.28
N ALA A 686 -11.46 -13.97 -34.01
CA ALA A 686 -12.48 -14.51 -33.12
C ALA A 686 -13.90 -14.03 -33.52
N ASN A 687 -14.05 -12.77 -33.88
CA ASN A 687 -15.31 -12.20 -34.36
C ASN A 687 -15.78 -12.83 -35.67
N ASP A 688 -14.86 -13.10 -36.62
CA ASP A 688 -15.19 -13.73 -37.89
C ASP A 688 -15.56 -15.22 -37.72
N LEU A 689 -14.92 -15.90 -36.76
CA LEU A 689 -15.27 -17.27 -36.37
C LEU A 689 -16.67 -17.33 -35.76
N MET A 690 -16.99 -16.43 -34.81
CA MET A 690 -18.33 -16.35 -34.21
C MET A 690 -19.42 -16.14 -35.26
N LYS A 691 -19.23 -15.20 -36.21
CA LYS A 691 -20.17 -14.96 -37.30
C LYS A 691 -20.38 -16.19 -38.20
N LYS A 692 -19.35 -17.00 -38.39
CA LYS A 692 -19.47 -18.26 -39.15
C LYS A 692 -20.29 -19.30 -38.42
N ILE A 693 -20.06 -19.45 -37.11
CA ILE A 693 -20.82 -20.36 -36.26
C ILE A 693 -22.30 -19.94 -36.19
N GLU A 694 -22.57 -18.65 -35.99
CA GLU A 694 -23.95 -18.11 -35.99
C GLU A 694 -24.68 -18.24 -37.35
N ALA A 695 -23.93 -18.38 -38.44
CA ALA A 695 -24.49 -18.56 -39.78
C ALA A 695 -24.71 -20.04 -40.15
N GLU A 696 -24.13 -20.96 -39.41
CA GLU A 696 -24.28 -22.42 -39.55
C GLU A 696 -25.34 -23.03 -38.59
N GLU A 697 -25.76 -22.30 -37.56
CA GLU A 697 -26.94 -22.60 -36.72
C GLU A 697 -28.23 -22.00 -37.35
#